data_a7b19061ea94884c532bc6caaec6ff44
#
_entry.id   a7b19061ea94884c532bc6caaec6ff44
#
_cell.length_a   1.000
_cell.length_b   1.000
_cell.length_c   1.000
_cell.angle_alpha   90.00
_cell.angle_beta   90.00
_cell.angle_gamma   90.00
#
_symmetry.space_group_name_H-M   'P 1'
#
loop_
_entity.id
_entity.type
_entity.pdbx_description
1 polymer ?
#
loop_
_entity_poly.entity_id
_entity_poly.type
_entity_poly.pdbx_seq_one_letter_code
_entity_poly.pdbx_strand_id
1 'polypeptide(L)'
;MEPFSFGTSDSLDYPVSVRIINLEGDEAPYLFSTLLKRPELRHIGSNTGPHSDLYVTVQVWAGSKPLTVPVQTSYKAFRNERRWNEWLTIPIPYKSLPLNSYLAITIWDLSPIGGNQAQGHAIPFGGTTLPLFDKDNQLQKGRQKCAVHRHKQADGNDNTSTPSSVTKPRDEPQKNGAPAVVDKEAEELERMEKLFKKHEMNEIPRVEWLDQLVFRGTEKRGLKAARNSIKSIQRQAASLKDAENEHEPNGDSELGNGLPPRPGPSKFNLNIELPRFDFPVVFADYEYPPPPVSSFQHLSASQSNIILKPPPEVSYGPGINGPEERDRIIRIYDPEVGAKDNPAESKHRRLVRSQHRHGILDKDLKPNAKVRDELNMIMSYSPTHVLSPEEKDLVWKFRYHLTKDKRALTKFVKSVNWQDQSESRQAIQVLSKWTDIDVDDALELLGPTFDNRAVRGYAVDRLRKAGDNELLLYLLQLVQALKFEHISTDLNQATIRASSLANFLISRAVENFTLGNYFYWYLGVEYDDKSNDQGEEVRTMYAKVQYDFMKELESRPGGKETRVTIRRQAELVAVISKVSAEIQASRDSYPRKLEKTKSFLADSKNELLTIDPPIPMPLDPSVMIVGVVPEETRVFKSSLSPIMVTFKTISGSKYPIIFKTGDDLRQDQLVIQIITLMDQLLQKENLDLKLSPYKILATSTSAGASQFVPSQTLSAIASKFHTNPALAYLRQHNPDDRAYLGVRKETLDTFTKSCAGYCVITYILGVGDRHLENLLLAPDGHFFHADFGFILGRDPKPFAPALKLSKEMADAMGGANPPSEVYLQFKQYCFLAFAALRKSSNLILNLFSLMVHANIPDIKAEPDKAVFKVKERFHLELNEEDAIRHLDRIMEDSLNGIMPVVIDRLHDFVQAFR
;
A
#
# COMPACT_ATOMS: atom_id res chain seq x y z
N MET A 1 26.26 0.05 41.93
CA MET A 1 25.65 1.13 41.15
C MET A 1 25.77 0.70 39.70
N GLU A 2 24.66 0.42 39.05
CA GLU A 2 24.69 0.23 37.59
C GLU A 2 25.07 1.58 36.97
N PRO A 3 25.93 1.59 35.94
CA PRO A 3 26.31 2.81 35.30
C PRO A 3 25.08 3.45 34.65
N PHE A 4 24.81 4.72 34.96
CA PHE A 4 23.76 5.49 34.32
C PHE A 4 24.12 5.65 32.84
N SER A 5 23.27 5.12 31.94
CA SER A 5 23.44 5.25 30.50
C SER A 5 22.54 6.36 29.94
N PHE A 6 23.10 7.21 29.12
CA PHE A 6 22.37 8.26 28.39
C PHE A 6 22.89 8.32 26.95
N GLY A 7 22.08 8.88 26.06
CA GLY A 7 22.44 9.20 24.69
C GLY A 7 22.59 10.71 24.53
N THR A 8 23.27 11.13 23.48
CA THR A 8 23.39 12.52 23.09
C THR A 8 22.59 12.81 21.82
N SER A 9 22.02 14.03 21.71
CA SER A 9 21.16 14.37 20.56
C SER A 9 21.92 14.41 19.23
N ASP A 10 23.22 14.71 19.24
CA ASP A 10 24.10 14.71 18.07
C ASP A 10 24.30 13.32 17.45
N SER A 11 24.11 12.26 18.24
CA SER A 11 24.19 10.87 17.77
C SER A 11 22.91 10.37 17.09
N LEU A 12 21.79 11.12 17.16
CA LEU A 12 20.49 10.71 16.64
C LEU A 12 20.27 11.17 15.20
N ASP A 13 20.61 10.32 14.25
CA ASP A 13 20.39 10.56 12.82
C ASP A 13 19.00 10.06 12.35
N TYR A 14 17.97 10.36 13.14
CA TYR A 14 16.58 10.04 12.81
C TYR A 14 15.79 11.32 12.60
N PRO A 15 14.85 11.37 11.64
CA PRO A 15 13.99 12.52 11.45
C PRO A 15 13.07 12.73 12.65
N VAL A 16 12.83 13.99 12.99
CA VAL A 16 11.89 14.36 14.05
C VAL A 16 10.51 13.82 13.69
N SER A 17 9.90 13.05 14.58
CA SER A 17 8.62 12.44 14.36
C SER A 17 7.68 12.72 15.52
N VAL A 18 6.40 12.94 15.23
CA VAL A 18 5.36 13.15 16.22
C VAL A 18 4.08 12.44 15.79
N ARG A 19 3.44 11.76 16.71
CA ARG A 19 2.14 11.15 16.48
C ARG A 19 1.06 12.07 17.02
N ILE A 20 0.15 12.46 16.17
CA ILE A 20 -1.05 13.19 16.57
C ILE A 20 -2.12 12.17 16.91
N ILE A 21 -2.49 12.07 18.19
CA ILE A 21 -3.41 11.02 18.66
C ILE A 21 -4.85 11.50 18.53
N ASN A 22 -5.27 12.42 19.42
CA ASN A 22 -6.64 12.92 19.45
C ASN A 22 -6.71 14.31 20.09
N LEU A 23 -7.81 14.99 19.81
CA LEU A 23 -8.18 16.25 20.43
C LEU A 23 -9.32 16.01 21.45
N GLU A 24 -9.04 16.23 22.72
CA GLU A 24 -10.00 16.17 23.82
C GLU A 24 -10.62 17.53 24.09
N GLY A 25 -11.86 17.55 24.44
CA GLY A 25 -12.62 18.74 24.79
C GLY A 25 -13.85 18.91 23.90
N ASP A 26 -14.91 19.45 24.51
CA ASP A 26 -16.16 19.71 23.83
C ASP A 26 -16.51 21.20 23.90
N GLU A 27 -17.06 21.70 22.83
CA GLU A 27 -17.59 23.04 22.74
C GLU A 27 -18.97 22.98 22.09
N ALA A 28 -19.97 23.51 22.74
CA ALA A 28 -21.30 23.55 22.16
C ALA A 28 -21.34 24.52 20.96
N PRO A 29 -21.95 24.13 19.83
CA PRO A 29 -22.16 25.02 18.72
C PRO A 29 -22.99 26.24 19.13
N TYR A 30 -22.83 27.36 18.44
CA TYR A 30 -23.69 28.54 18.69
C TYR A 30 -25.17 28.20 18.41
N LEU A 31 -26.04 28.80 19.20
CA LEU A 31 -27.48 28.69 18.96
C LEU A 31 -27.84 29.21 17.57
N PHE A 32 -28.77 28.58 16.90
CA PHE A 32 -29.20 28.94 15.55
C PHE A 32 -29.64 30.40 15.44
N SER A 33 -30.27 30.95 16.52
CA SER A 33 -30.64 32.36 16.60
C SER A 33 -29.44 33.30 16.58
N THR A 34 -28.30 32.92 17.15
CA THR A 34 -27.04 33.69 17.13
C THR A 34 -26.42 33.64 15.73
N LEU A 35 -26.43 32.47 15.09
CA LEU A 35 -25.94 32.30 13.72
C LEU A 35 -26.81 33.04 12.67
N LEU A 36 -28.09 33.26 12.95
CA LEU A 36 -28.98 34.10 12.12
C LEU A 36 -28.65 35.57 12.24
N LYS A 37 -28.34 36.04 13.46
CA LYS A 37 -27.97 37.44 13.72
C LYS A 37 -26.58 37.83 13.20
N ARG A 38 -25.66 36.87 13.12
CA ARG A 38 -24.27 37.03 12.63
C ARG A 38 -23.91 35.99 11.57
N PRO A 39 -24.24 36.26 10.30
CA PRO A 39 -23.99 35.31 9.19
C PRO A 39 -22.52 34.95 9.02
N GLU A 40 -21.59 35.84 9.40
CA GLU A 40 -20.14 35.64 9.34
C GLU A 40 -19.67 34.46 10.20
N LEU A 41 -20.39 34.13 11.28
CA LEU A 41 -20.04 32.97 12.12
C LEU A 41 -20.38 31.61 11.49
N ARG A 42 -21.22 31.58 10.45
CA ARG A 42 -21.63 30.34 9.79
C ARG A 42 -20.52 29.72 8.91
N HIS A 43 -19.51 30.51 8.56
CA HIS A 43 -18.41 30.09 7.71
C HIS A 43 -17.37 29.23 8.44
N ILE A 44 -17.48 29.06 9.75
CA ILE A 44 -16.57 28.26 10.57
C ILE A 44 -17.31 26.97 10.96
N GLY A 45 -16.78 25.80 10.53
CA GLY A 45 -17.43 24.52 10.76
C GLY A 45 -17.68 24.21 12.24
N SER A 46 -16.74 24.55 13.13
CA SER A 46 -16.88 24.39 14.59
C SER A 46 -17.95 25.25 15.24
N ASN A 47 -18.44 26.29 14.56
CA ASN A 47 -19.53 27.12 15.06
C ASN A 47 -20.92 26.55 14.73
N THR A 48 -20.99 25.73 13.69
CA THR A 48 -22.25 25.20 13.15
C THR A 48 -22.55 23.76 13.58
N GLY A 49 -21.52 23.01 13.95
CA GLY A 49 -21.66 21.62 14.36
C GLY A 49 -20.64 21.20 15.43
N PRO A 50 -20.95 20.20 16.24
CA PRO A 50 -20.04 19.71 17.29
C PRO A 50 -18.80 19.00 16.72
N HIS A 51 -18.88 18.54 15.47
CA HIS A 51 -17.82 17.79 14.80
C HIS A 51 -17.52 18.43 13.45
N SER A 52 -16.56 19.36 13.43
CA SER A 52 -16.04 19.98 12.22
C SER A 52 -14.89 19.16 11.63
N ASP A 53 -14.65 19.34 10.34
CA ASP A 53 -13.53 18.72 9.64
C ASP A 53 -12.24 19.46 10.02
N LEU A 54 -11.40 18.81 10.82
CA LEU A 54 -10.16 19.37 11.33
C LEU A 54 -8.95 18.62 10.75
N TYR A 55 -7.87 19.34 10.52
CA TYR A 55 -6.54 18.77 10.29
C TYR A 55 -5.50 19.50 11.12
N VAL A 56 -4.34 18.90 11.30
CA VAL A 56 -3.27 19.42 12.14
C VAL A 56 -2.04 19.65 11.30
N THR A 57 -1.42 20.82 11.44
CA THR A 57 -0.08 21.09 10.88
C THR A 57 0.93 21.16 12.00
N VAL A 58 2.11 20.60 11.73
CA VAL A 58 3.24 20.60 12.65
C VAL A 58 4.47 21.15 11.95
N GLN A 59 5.18 22.03 12.63
CA GLN A 59 6.39 22.69 12.13
C GLN A 59 7.42 22.83 13.25
N VAL A 60 8.70 22.63 12.96
CA VAL A 60 9.80 22.85 13.89
C VAL A 60 10.28 24.30 13.78
N TRP A 61 10.44 24.94 14.92
CA TRP A 61 10.93 26.31 15.07
C TRP A 61 12.10 26.35 16.04
N ALA A 62 13.04 27.28 15.81
CA ALA A 62 14.08 27.63 16.77
C ALA A 62 14.48 29.09 16.63
N GLY A 63 14.77 29.77 17.73
CA GLY A 63 15.13 31.18 17.72
C GLY A 63 14.07 32.05 17.04
N SER A 64 12.79 31.74 17.24
CA SER A 64 11.65 32.46 16.63
C SER A 64 11.60 32.37 15.09
N LYS A 65 12.27 31.40 14.48
CA LYS A 65 12.25 31.16 13.04
C LYS A 65 11.86 29.71 12.72
N PRO A 66 11.09 29.46 11.64
CA PRO A 66 10.78 28.12 11.22
C PRO A 66 12.03 27.45 10.63
N LEU A 67 12.34 26.25 11.09
CA LEU A 67 13.44 25.42 10.56
C LEU A 67 12.98 24.51 9.42
N THR A 68 11.69 24.20 9.35
CA THR A 68 11.15 23.25 8.38
C THR A 68 9.88 23.80 7.73
N VAL A 69 9.45 23.15 6.63
CA VAL A 69 8.10 23.35 6.10
C VAL A 69 7.08 22.69 7.02
N PRO A 70 5.82 23.18 7.09
CA PRO A 70 4.77 22.53 7.87
C PRO A 70 4.40 21.18 7.25
N VAL A 71 4.28 20.15 8.08
CA VAL A 71 3.77 18.82 7.72
C VAL A 71 2.38 18.69 8.31
N GLN A 72 1.45 18.07 7.57
CA GLN A 72 0.06 17.99 7.99
C GLN A 72 -0.47 16.56 8.10
N THR A 73 -1.50 16.39 8.94
CA THR A 73 -2.29 15.16 9.00
C THR A 73 -3.25 15.05 7.80
N SER A 74 -3.77 13.85 7.58
CA SER A 74 -4.90 13.66 6.68
C SER A 74 -6.15 14.41 7.17
N TYR A 75 -7.00 14.80 6.23
CA TYR A 75 -8.34 15.29 6.53
C TYR A 75 -9.22 14.13 7.00
N LYS A 76 -9.93 14.34 8.11
CA LYS A 76 -10.88 13.35 8.61
C LYS A 76 -12.18 14.01 8.99
N ALA A 77 -13.30 13.46 8.51
CA ALA A 77 -14.62 13.79 9.01
C ALA A 77 -14.86 13.05 10.33
N PHE A 78 -14.97 13.78 11.42
CA PHE A 78 -15.15 13.20 12.74
C PHE A 78 -16.64 13.06 13.07
N ARG A 79 -17.07 11.88 13.46
CA ARG A 79 -18.47 11.64 13.88
C ARG A 79 -18.62 11.57 15.40
N ASN A 80 -17.71 10.84 16.08
CA ASN A 80 -17.82 10.58 17.52
C ASN A 80 -16.60 11.04 18.32
N GLU A 81 -15.38 10.91 17.78
CA GLU A 81 -14.12 11.29 18.42
C GLU A 81 -13.20 11.97 17.44
N ARG A 82 -12.53 13.04 17.87
CA ARG A 82 -11.55 13.77 17.07
C ARG A 82 -10.19 13.09 17.18
N ARG A 83 -10.02 11.96 16.47
CA ARG A 83 -8.84 11.10 16.56
C ARG A 83 -8.19 10.90 15.19
N TRP A 84 -6.91 11.32 15.06
CA TRP A 84 -6.09 11.07 13.86
C TRP A 84 -5.31 9.78 13.97
N ASN A 85 -4.59 9.61 15.07
CA ASN A 85 -3.72 8.47 15.34
C ASN A 85 -2.66 8.26 14.23
N GLU A 86 -2.03 9.36 13.79
CA GLU A 86 -1.17 9.43 12.61
C GLU A 86 0.22 9.92 12.99
N TRP A 87 1.27 9.25 12.51
CA TRP A 87 2.65 9.70 12.64
C TRP A 87 3.00 10.68 11.53
N LEU A 88 3.54 11.82 11.91
CA LEU A 88 4.10 12.84 11.03
C LEU A 88 5.61 12.83 11.16
N THR A 89 6.31 12.70 10.03
CA THR A 89 7.76 12.76 9.97
C THR A 89 8.16 14.11 9.39
N ILE A 90 8.95 14.86 10.13
CA ILE A 90 9.39 16.22 9.77
C ILE A 90 10.79 16.11 9.16
N PRO A 91 11.09 16.80 8.05
CA PRO A 91 12.33 16.62 7.31
C PRO A 91 13.53 17.33 7.98
N ILE A 92 13.76 17.05 9.25
CA ILE A 92 14.95 17.49 10.01
C ILE A 92 15.35 16.39 10.98
N PRO A 93 16.62 15.97 11.04
CA PRO A 93 17.06 14.97 12.01
C PRO A 93 17.24 15.58 13.41
N TYR A 94 17.05 14.75 14.45
CA TYR A 94 17.25 15.19 15.84
C TYR A 94 18.64 15.79 16.10
N LYS A 95 19.70 15.26 15.47
CA LYS A 95 21.08 15.78 15.60
C LYS A 95 21.26 17.23 15.18
N SER A 96 20.38 17.74 14.31
CA SER A 96 20.46 19.10 13.78
C SER A 96 19.60 20.10 14.54
N LEU A 97 18.97 19.70 15.64
CA LEU A 97 18.09 20.56 16.42
C LEU A 97 18.89 21.42 17.39
N PRO A 98 18.74 22.75 17.36
CA PRO A 98 19.23 23.63 18.44
C PRO A 98 18.49 23.36 19.77
N LEU A 99 19.11 23.72 20.88
CA LEU A 99 18.54 23.54 22.24
C LEU A 99 17.16 24.22 22.40
N ASN A 100 16.97 25.41 21.81
CA ASN A 100 15.74 26.17 21.81
C ASN A 100 14.74 25.78 20.70
N SER A 101 14.65 24.49 20.41
CA SER A 101 13.74 23.96 19.38
C SER A 101 12.35 23.70 19.94
N TYR A 102 11.32 24.11 19.18
CA TYR A 102 9.90 23.99 19.51
C TYR A 102 9.14 23.29 18.39
N LEU A 103 8.11 22.52 18.76
CA LEU A 103 7.07 22.06 17.83
C LEU A 103 5.88 23.03 17.89
N ALA A 104 5.69 23.78 16.82
CA ALA A 104 4.50 24.60 16.63
C ALA A 104 3.42 23.73 15.96
N ILE A 105 2.34 23.47 16.69
CA ILE A 105 1.25 22.59 16.25
C ILE A 105 -0.03 23.41 16.14
N THR A 106 -0.58 23.55 14.96
CA THR A 106 -1.81 24.29 14.70
C THR A 106 -2.89 23.34 14.18
N ILE A 107 -4.05 23.43 14.79
CA ILE A 107 -5.25 22.72 14.35
C ILE A 107 -6.07 23.68 13.50
N TRP A 108 -6.44 23.26 12.31
CA TRP A 108 -7.15 24.04 11.33
C TRP A 108 -8.57 23.52 11.14
N ASP A 109 -9.52 24.46 11.04
CA ASP A 109 -10.91 24.21 10.72
C ASP A 109 -11.14 24.60 9.26
N LEU A 110 -11.75 23.69 8.47
CA LEU A 110 -12.10 23.97 7.11
C LEU A 110 -13.41 24.77 7.05
N SER A 111 -13.31 25.97 6.51
CA SER A 111 -14.49 26.79 6.23
C SER A 111 -15.22 26.27 4.98
N PRO A 112 -16.51 25.90 5.05
CA PRO A 112 -17.28 25.59 3.86
C PRO A 112 -17.33 26.80 2.91
N ILE A 113 -17.14 26.57 1.64
CA ILE A 113 -17.13 27.60 0.58
C ILE A 113 -18.51 28.26 0.50
N GLY A 114 -18.59 29.51 0.83
CA GLY A 114 -19.77 30.35 0.65
C GLY A 114 -19.39 31.67 -0.02
N GLY A 115 -19.70 31.82 -1.29
CA GLY A 115 -19.53 33.08 -2.03
C GLY A 115 -18.52 33.00 -3.18
N ASN A 116 -18.64 33.93 -4.14
CA ASN A 116 -17.94 34.01 -5.44
C ASN A 116 -16.40 34.04 -5.45
N GLN A 117 -15.71 33.51 -4.44
CA GLN A 117 -14.26 33.38 -4.40
C GLN A 117 -13.88 31.93 -4.11
N ALA A 118 -13.30 31.29 -5.10
CA ALA A 118 -12.93 29.87 -5.14
C ALA A 118 -11.66 29.51 -4.33
N GLN A 119 -11.44 30.11 -3.17
CA GLN A 119 -10.36 29.73 -2.26
C GLN A 119 -10.92 29.39 -0.88
N GLY A 120 -10.93 28.10 -0.55
CA GLY A 120 -11.21 27.64 0.81
C GLY A 120 -10.17 28.19 1.78
N HIS A 121 -10.62 28.92 2.80
CA HIS A 121 -9.74 29.44 3.83
C HIS A 121 -9.72 28.48 5.03
N ALA A 122 -8.55 27.98 5.38
CA ALA A 122 -8.32 27.29 6.63
C ALA A 122 -8.24 28.32 7.76
N ILE A 123 -9.08 28.14 8.78
CA ILE A 123 -9.12 29.04 9.94
C ILE A 123 -8.50 28.30 11.15
N PRO A 124 -7.62 28.93 11.94
CA PRO A 124 -7.04 28.26 13.08
C PRO A 124 -8.11 27.94 14.13
N PHE A 125 -8.37 26.66 14.33
CA PHE A 125 -9.18 26.16 15.45
C PHE A 125 -8.47 26.45 16.77
N GLY A 126 -7.17 26.24 16.82
CA GLY A 126 -6.30 26.56 17.93
C GLY A 126 -4.88 26.06 17.71
N GLY A 127 -3.96 26.59 18.50
CA GLY A 127 -2.56 26.23 18.42
C GLY A 127 -1.95 25.87 19.79
N THR A 128 -0.84 25.15 19.73
CA THR A 128 -0.01 24.81 20.88
C THR A 128 1.45 24.73 20.45
N THR A 129 2.34 25.23 21.33
CA THR A 129 3.79 25.21 21.09
C THR A 129 4.45 24.41 22.21
N LEU A 130 5.14 23.33 21.83
CA LEU A 130 5.81 22.41 22.74
C LEU A 130 7.32 22.52 22.59
N PRO A 131 8.12 22.75 23.65
CA PRO A 131 9.57 22.63 23.57
C PRO A 131 9.98 21.18 23.31
N LEU A 132 10.97 20.96 22.47
CA LEU A 132 11.50 19.60 22.21
C LEU A 132 12.47 19.16 23.30
N PHE A 133 13.17 20.08 23.91
CA PHE A 133 14.03 19.83 25.07
C PHE A 133 13.36 20.39 26.35
N ASP A 134 13.51 19.67 27.45
CA ASP A 134 12.98 20.09 28.75
C ASP A 134 13.96 21.05 29.49
N LYS A 135 13.64 21.40 30.73
CA LYS A 135 14.46 22.27 31.55
C LYS A 135 15.81 21.68 31.97
N ASP A 136 15.93 20.37 31.88
CA ASP A 136 17.14 19.60 32.16
C ASP A 136 17.93 19.29 30.90
N ASN A 137 17.62 19.98 29.78
CA ASN A 137 18.20 19.80 28.47
C ASN A 137 18.04 18.37 27.89
N GLN A 138 17.02 17.64 28.35
CA GLN A 138 16.71 16.32 27.84
C GLN A 138 15.65 16.40 26.76
N LEU A 139 15.79 15.56 25.72
CA LEU A 139 14.81 15.44 24.66
C LEU A 139 13.50 14.87 25.20
N GLN A 140 12.39 15.57 24.94
CA GLN A 140 11.07 15.09 25.35
C GLN A 140 10.66 13.85 24.59
N LYS A 141 10.06 12.87 25.28
CA LYS A 141 9.69 11.56 24.73
C LYS A 141 8.30 11.12 25.24
N GLY A 142 7.70 10.17 24.52
CA GLY A 142 6.44 9.55 24.89
C GLY A 142 5.23 10.49 24.77
N ARG A 143 4.15 10.13 25.46
CA ARG A 143 2.87 10.86 25.37
C ARG A 143 2.91 12.19 26.08
N GLN A 144 2.45 13.24 25.40
CA GLN A 144 2.32 14.60 25.90
C GLN A 144 0.87 15.07 25.74
N LYS A 145 0.34 15.75 26.78
CA LYS A 145 -0.97 16.39 26.74
C LYS A 145 -0.77 17.88 26.63
N CYS A 146 -1.04 18.46 25.48
CA CYS A 146 -0.79 19.85 25.17
C CYS A 146 -2.07 20.66 25.28
N ALA A 147 -2.06 21.75 26.01
CA ALA A 147 -3.16 22.71 26.08
C ALA A 147 -3.31 23.43 24.74
N VAL A 148 -4.53 23.52 24.21
CA VAL A 148 -4.82 24.17 22.93
C VAL A 148 -5.39 25.56 23.18
N HIS A 149 -4.76 26.58 22.61
CA HIS A 149 -5.19 27.96 22.67
C HIS A 149 -6.12 28.27 21.51
N ARG A 150 -7.41 28.50 21.83
CA ARG A 150 -8.46 28.70 20.81
C ARG A 150 -8.21 29.92 19.94
N HIS A 151 -8.53 29.80 18.65
CA HIS A 151 -8.46 30.88 17.65
C HIS A 151 -7.07 31.50 17.47
N LYS A 152 -6.02 30.83 17.94
CA LYS A 152 -4.63 31.24 17.75
C LYS A 152 -3.87 30.16 16.97
N GLN A 153 -3.07 30.61 16.03
CA GLN A 153 -2.06 29.75 15.41
C GLN A 153 -0.87 29.60 16.35
N ALA A 154 -0.25 28.44 16.37
CA ALA A 154 0.99 28.25 17.11
C ALA A 154 2.10 29.13 16.52
N ASP A 155 2.80 29.86 17.37
CA ASP A 155 3.80 30.85 16.93
C ASP A 155 5.25 30.36 17.02
N GLY A 156 5.50 29.22 17.68
CA GLY A 156 6.85 28.64 17.79
C GLY A 156 7.92 29.51 18.41
N ASN A 157 7.55 30.62 19.02
CA ASN A 157 8.47 31.59 19.61
C ASN A 157 8.95 31.18 21.00
N ASP A 158 10.12 31.68 21.42
CA ASP A 158 10.67 31.44 22.77
C ASP A 158 9.73 31.96 23.88
N ASN A 159 9.04 33.07 23.63
CA ASN A 159 7.98 33.61 24.47
C ASN A 159 6.61 33.38 23.82
N THR A 160 6.25 32.12 23.61
CA THR A 160 5.04 31.77 22.90
C THR A 160 3.76 32.26 23.58
N SER A 161 2.82 32.74 22.74
CA SER A 161 1.44 33.04 23.20
C SER A 161 0.56 31.79 23.30
N THR A 162 1.08 30.61 22.90
CA THR A 162 0.38 29.34 22.85
C THR A 162 1.16 28.19 23.53
N PRO A 163 1.58 28.35 24.79
CA PRO A 163 2.37 27.33 25.47
C PRO A 163 1.59 26.02 25.67
N SER A 164 2.27 24.89 25.50
CA SER A 164 1.68 23.55 25.66
C SER A 164 1.26 23.22 27.09
N SER A 165 1.87 23.87 28.10
CA SER A 165 1.54 23.74 29.50
C SER A 165 1.10 25.07 30.06
N VAL A 166 -0.09 25.12 30.66
CA VAL A 166 -0.55 26.29 31.40
C VAL A 166 0.06 26.20 32.81
N THR A 167 1.14 26.94 33.06
CA THR A 167 1.63 27.16 34.43
C THR A 167 0.55 27.92 35.19
N LYS A 168 -0.04 27.30 36.21
CA LYS A 168 -0.87 28.03 37.18
C LYS A 168 0.02 29.14 37.75
N PRO A 169 -0.45 30.43 37.82
CA PRO A 169 0.30 31.47 38.51
C PRO A 169 0.56 30.97 39.92
N ARG A 170 1.79 31.01 40.39
CA ARG A 170 2.07 30.90 41.84
C ARG A 170 1.31 32.05 42.48
N ASP A 171 0.28 31.71 43.23
CA ASP A 171 -0.44 32.69 44.03
C ASP A 171 0.57 33.43 44.94
N GLU A 172 0.72 34.73 44.69
CA GLU A 172 1.24 35.62 45.71
C GLU A 172 0.33 35.47 46.95
N PRO A 173 0.88 35.51 48.17
CA PRO A 173 0.11 35.27 49.39
C PRO A 173 -0.93 36.36 49.55
N GLN A 174 -2.19 36.07 49.24
CA GLN A 174 -3.31 36.90 49.69
C GLN A 174 -3.39 36.86 51.22
N LYS A 175 -3.14 37.98 51.82
CA LYS A 175 -3.48 38.23 53.24
C LYS A 175 -4.99 38.12 53.37
N ASN A 176 -5.41 37.29 54.32
CA ASN A 176 -6.72 37.12 54.95
C ASN A 176 -7.61 35.98 54.43
N GLY A 177 -7.66 34.92 55.24
CA GLY A 177 -8.92 34.25 55.60
C GLY A 177 -9.18 32.91 54.93
N ALA A 178 -9.05 31.84 55.66
CA ALA A 178 -9.43 30.46 55.54
C ALA A 178 -8.48 29.59 54.68
N PRO A 179 -7.97 28.48 55.21
CA PRO A 179 -7.12 27.55 54.45
C PRO A 179 -7.98 26.86 53.40
N ALA A 180 -7.61 27.05 52.15
CA ALA A 180 -8.12 26.21 51.08
C ALA A 180 -7.77 24.76 51.44
N VAL A 181 -8.77 23.90 51.52
CA VAL A 181 -8.59 22.46 51.65
C VAL A 181 -7.91 22.02 50.35
N VAL A 182 -6.60 21.92 50.40
CA VAL A 182 -5.79 21.32 49.34
C VAL A 182 -6.26 19.87 49.24
N ASP A 183 -6.84 19.52 48.10
CA ASP A 183 -7.34 18.19 47.87
C ASP A 183 -6.14 17.25 47.74
N LYS A 184 -5.69 16.72 48.89
CA LYS A 184 -4.52 15.82 49.00
C LYS A 184 -4.63 14.62 48.08
N GLU A 185 -5.86 14.19 47.79
CA GLU A 185 -6.12 13.06 46.85
C GLU A 185 -5.79 13.47 45.40
N ALA A 186 -6.05 14.71 45.00
CA ALA A 186 -5.72 15.22 43.68
C ALA A 186 -4.21 15.38 43.46
N GLU A 187 -3.52 15.85 44.51
CA GLU A 187 -2.05 16.01 44.49
C GLU A 187 -1.32 14.66 44.48
N GLU A 188 -1.84 13.66 45.20
CA GLU A 188 -1.34 12.29 45.16
C GLU A 188 -1.59 11.63 43.79
N LEU A 189 -2.75 11.88 43.15
CA LEU A 189 -3.07 11.37 41.83
C LEU A 189 -2.10 11.94 40.77
N GLU A 190 -1.85 13.24 40.79
CA GLU A 190 -0.90 13.93 39.91
C GLU A 190 0.53 13.42 40.12
N ARG A 191 0.94 13.17 41.36
CA ARG A 191 2.23 12.58 41.70
C ARG A 191 2.36 11.15 41.17
N MET A 192 1.30 10.36 41.28
CA MET A 192 1.25 9.00 40.77
C MET A 192 1.28 8.98 39.23
N GLU A 193 0.58 9.87 38.58
CA GLU A 193 0.58 10.03 37.13
C GLU A 193 1.99 10.34 36.60
N LYS A 194 2.73 11.21 37.30
CA LYS A 194 4.15 11.47 36.99
C LYS A 194 5.04 10.26 37.19
N LEU A 195 4.80 9.45 38.22
CA LEU A 195 5.55 8.20 38.44
C LEU A 195 5.24 7.15 37.37
N PHE A 196 3.99 7.02 36.97
CA PHE A 196 3.62 6.11 35.84
C PHE A 196 4.26 6.53 34.54
N LYS A 197 4.31 7.82 34.27
CA LYS A 197 5.00 8.33 33.08
C LYS A 197 6.48 7.95 33.09
N LYS A 198 7.16 8.05 34.24
CA LYS A 198 8.55 7.62 34.39
C LYS A 198 8.73 6.11 34.27
N HIS A 199 7.80 5.33 34.80
CA HIS A 199 7.80 3.86 34.66
C HIS A 199 7.56 3.45 33.18
N GLU A 200 6.61 4.08 32.49
CA GLU A 200 6.34 3.85 31.08
C GLU A 200 7.55 4.21 30.18
N MET A 201 8.33 5.21 30.59
CA MET A 201 9.53 5.67 29.91
C MET A 201 10.80 4.90 30.27
N ASN A 202 10.68 3.82 31.06
CA ASN A 202 11.79 3.01 31.57
C ASN A 202 12.80 3.78 32.44
N GLU A 203 12.42 4.93 33.01
CA GLU A 203 13.24 5.68 33.96
C GLU A 203 13.18 5.08 35.40
N ILE A 204 12.18 4.25 35.65
CA ILE A 204 12.02 3.47 36.87
C ILE A 204 12.07 1.97 36.48
N PRO A 205 12.87 1.17 37.20
CA PRO A 205 12.98 -0.25 36.89
C PRO A 205 11.64 -0.97 37.06
N ARG A 206 11.32 -1.88 36.14
CA ARG A 206 10.12 -2.70 36.21
C ARG A 206 10.26 -3.80 37.22
N VAL A 207 9.32 -3.87 38.16
CA VAL A 207 9.24 -4.89 39.21
C VAL A 207 7.83 -5.50 39.13
N GLU A 208 7.69 -6.61 38.46
CA GLU A 208 6.41 -7.19 38.03
C GLU A 208 5.38 -7.35 39.17
N TRP A 209 5.79 -7.85 40.33
CA TRP A 209 4.90 -8.03 41.47
C TRP A 209 4.46 -6.69 42.12
N LEU A 210 5.34 -5.70 42.13
CA LEU A 210 5.07 -4.38 42.70
C LEU A 210 4.23 -3.52 41.73
N ASP A 211 4.54 -3.60 40.45
CA ASP A 211 3.85 -2.86 39.42
C ASP A 211 2.37 -3.21 39.38
N GLN A 212 2.02 -4.51 39.46
CA GLN A 212 0.63 -4.96 39.51
C GLN A 212 -0.13 -4.44 40.72
N LEU A 213 0.51 -4.34 41.90
CA LEU A 213 -0.12 -3.81 43.10
C LEU A 213 -0.36 -2.29 43.00
N VAL A 214 0.61 -1.58 42.44
CA VAL A 214 0.54 -0.13 42.24
C VAL A 214 -0.53 0.20 41.20
N PHE A 215 -0.58 -0.47 40.08
CA PHE A 215 -1.60 -0.28 39.03
C PHE A 215 -3.01 -0.52 39.56
N ARG A 216 -3.26 -1.63 40.27
CA ARG A 216 -4.57 -1.90 40.90
C ARG A 216 -4.96 -0.88 41.95
N GLY A 217 -3.99 -0.40 42.72
CA GLY A 217 -4.19 0.64 43.75
C GLY A 217 -4.61 1.97 43.14
N THR A 218 -4.01 2.34 42.02
CA THR A 218 -4.25 3.59 41.31
C THR A 218 -5.57 3.56 40.56
N GLU A 219 -5.89 2.44 39.93
CA GLU A 219 -7.17 2.24 39.25
C GLU A 219 -8.35 2.41 40.22
N LYS A 220 -8.26 1.81 41.43
CA LYS A 220 -9.28 1.98 42.48
C LYS A 220 -9.43 3.43 42.92
N ARG A 221 -8.31 4.17 43.07
CA ARG A 221 -8.32 5.57 43.43
C ARG A 221 -8.85 6.45 42.29
N GLY A 222 -8.47 6.20 41.07
CA GLY A 222 -8.97 6.88 39.89
C GLY A 222 -10.48 6.74 39.74
N LEU A 223 -11.02 5.53 39.92
CA LEU A 223 -12.46 5.26 39.90
C LEU A 223 -13.19 6.00 41.05
N LYS A 224 -12.58 6.10 42.24
CA LYS A 224 -13.14 6.84 43.36
C LYS A 224 -13.16 8.34 43.09
N ALA A 225 -12.08 8.89 42.53
CA ALA A 225 -11.98 10.30 42.17
C ALA A 225 -12.98 10.66 41.04
N ALA A 226 -13.13 9.81 40.03
CA ALA A 226 -14.12 9.98 38.96
C ALA A 226 -15.57 9.99 39.51
N ARG A 227 -15.90 9.09 40.46
CA ARG A 227 -17.22 9.07 41.10
C ARG A 227 -17.46 10.33 41.94
N ASN A 228 -16.44 10.86 42.61
CA ASN A 228 -16.53 12.10 43.39
C ASN A 228 -16.69 13.33 42.47
N SER A 229 -15.99 13.35 41.33
CA SER A 229 -16.14 14.39 40.31
C SER A 229 -17.57 14.39 39.69
N ILE A 230 -18.12 13.22 39.38
CA ILE A 230 -19.50 13.11 38.88
C ILE A 230 -20.51 13.61 39.93
N LYS A 231 -20.31 13.29 41.21
CA LYS A 231 -21.17 13.81 42.29
C LYS A 231 -21.06 15.31 42.48
N SER A 232 -19.86 15.90 42.27
CA SER A 232 -19.65 17.36 42.34
C SER A 232 -20.35 18.08 41.19
N ILE A 233 -20.25 17.51 39.98
CA ILE A 233 -20.92 18.01 38.76
C ILE A 233 -22.45 17.91 38.90
N GLN A 234 -22.97 16.82 39.48
CA GLN A 234 -24.40 16.67 39.77
C GLN A 234 -24.88 17.68 40.81
N ARG A 235 -24.07 18.01 41.84
CA ARG A 235 -24.40 19.06 42.82
C ARG A 235 -24.36 20.45 42.20
N GLN A 236 -23.38 20.74 41.34
CA GLN A 236 -23.34 22.01 40.58
C GLN A 236 -24.50 22.15 39.61
N ALA A 237 -24.89 21.07 38.94
CA ALA A 237 -26.05 21.05 38.03
C ALA A 237 -27.39 21.26 38.82
N ALA A 238 -27.47 20.76 40.04
CA ALA A 238 -28.62 21.00 40.92
C ALA A 238 -28.67 22.45 41.40
N SER A 239 -27.52 23.04 41.81
CA SER A 239 -27.46 24.45 42.25
C SER A 239 -27.68 25.46 41.09
N LEU A 240 -27.38 25.07 39.85
CA LEU A 240 -27.67 25.90 38.67
C LEU A 240 -29.15 25.88 38.29
N LYS A 241 -29.88 24.79 38.57
CA LYS A 241 -31.34 24.73 38.38
C LYS A 241 -32.13 25.60 39.37
N ASP A 242 -31.59 25.79 40.56
CA ASP A 242 -32.19 26.68 41.58
C ASP A 242 -31.87 28.18 41.34
N ALA A 243 -30.85 28.48 40.51
CA ALA A 243 -30.45 29.85 40.14
C ALA A 243 -31.11 30.39 38.85
N GLU A 244 -31.79 29.55 38.07
CA GLU A 244 -32.47 29.97 36.82
C GLU A 244 -33.86 30.59 37.07
N ASN A 245 -34.35 30.65 38.30
CA ASN A 245 -35.66 31.21 38.62
C ASN A 245 -35.68 32.66 39.18
N GLU A 246 -34.55 33.33 39.27
CA GLU A 246 -34.53 34.74 39.67
C GLU A 246 -33.51 35.53 38.84
N HIS A 247 -34.03 36.46 38.04
CA HIS A 247 -33.47 37.66 37.45
C HIS A 247 -33.50 37.80 35.95
N GLU A 248 -34.47 38.53 35.48
CA GLU A 248 -34.32 39.41 34.32
C GLU A 248 -33.46 40.63 34.74
N PRO A 249 -32.53 41.08 33.90
CA PRO A 249 -32.05 42.45 33.96
C PRO A 249 -32.38 43.22 32.68
N ASN A 250 -33.10 44.27 32.86
CA ASN A 250 -33.06 45.43 31.97
C ASN A 250 -31.68 46.13 32.08
N GLY A 251 -31.20 46.59 30.93
CA GLY A 251 -30.12 47.60 30.98
C GLY A 251 -29.18 47.54 29.74
N ASP A 252 -29.40 48.52 28.88
CA ASP A 252 -28.49 48.94 27.80
C ASP A 252 -27.07 49.19 28.30
N SER A 253 -26.05 48.63 27.62
CA SER A 253 -24.74 49.31 27.48
C SER A 253 -23.87 48.67 26.37
N GLU A 254 -23.55 49.48 25.40
CA GLU A 254 -22.34 49.66 24.64
C GLU A 254 -21.74 48.49 23.82
N LEU A 255 -21.64 48.76 22.50
CA LEU A 255 -20.89 48.07 21.51
C LEU A 255 -19.40 47.89 21.88
N GLY A 256 -19.03 46.68 22.22
CA GLY A 256 -17.65 46.21 22.17
C GLY A 256 -17.53 45.09 21.16
N ASN A 257 -16.53 45.17 20.32
CA ASN A 257 -16.16 44.13 19.29
C ASN A 257 -15.72 42.82 19.96
N GLY A 258 -16.61 42.13 20.66
CA GLY A 258 -16.36 40.82 21.22
C GLY A 258 -17.29 39.77 20.65
N LEU A 259 -16.76 38.63 20.29
CA LEU A 259 -17.52 37.41 19.98
C LEU A 259 -18.45 37.09 21.13
N PRO A 260 -19.72 36.70 20.90
CA PRO A 260 -20.63 36.37 22.00
C PRO A 260 -20.09 35.22 22.83
N PRO A 261 -20.23 35.23 24.17
CA PRO A 261 -19.75 34.14 25.00
C PRO A 261 -20.48 32.85 24.66
N ARG A 262 -19.70 31.77 24.50
CA ARG A 262 -20.28 30.43 24.36
C ARG A 262 -20.64 29.88 25.75
N PRO A 263 -21.66 29.04 25.87
CA PRO A 263 -21.99 28.40 27.12
C PRO A 263 -20.92 27.39 27.53
N GLY A 264 -20.19 27.65 28.61
CA GLY A 264 -19.25 26.75 29.28
C GLY A 264 -17.76 27.00 28.96
N PRO A 265 -16.85 26.64 29.91
CA PRO A 265 -15.41 26.77 29.68
C PRO A 265 -14.89 25.71 28.75
N SER A 266 -14.55 26.09 27.50
CA SER A 266 -13.95 25.22 26.51
C SER A 266 -12.47 25.05 26.80
N LYS A 267 -12.07 23.95 27.44
CA LYS A 267 -10.67 23.53 27.54
C LYS A 267 -10.40 22.40 26.59
N PHE A 268 -9.61 22.68 25.57
CA PHE A 268 -9.16 21.68 24.64
C PHE A 268 -7.74 21.24 24.95
N ASN A 269 -7.48 19.95 24.85
CA ASN A 269 -6.16 19.36 24.96
C ASN A 269 -5.87 18.49 23.74
N LEU A 270 -4.72 18.68 23.14
CA LEU A 270 -4.23 17.83 22.08
C LEU A 270 -3.28 16.78 22.68
N ASN A 271 -3.60 15.50 22.50
CA ASN A 271 -2.73 14.41 22.89
C ASN A 271 -1.83 14.06 21.72
N ILE A 272 -0.55 14.10 21.98
CA ILE A 272 0.50 13.72 21.01
C ILE A 272 1.42 12.68 21.62
N GLU A 273 2.19 11.99 20.78
CA GLU A 273 3.23 11.06 21.21
C GLU A 273 4.51 11.33 20.45
N LEU A 274 5.58 11.56 21.20
CA LEU A 274 6.94 11.65 20.70
C LEU A 274 7.59 10.26 20.72
N PRO A 275 8.60 9.99 19.90
CA PRO A 275 9.35 8.74 19.97
C PRO A 275 9.87 8.45 21.37
N ARG A 276 9.98 7.16 21.69
CA ARG A 276 10.50 6.69 22.98
C ARG A 276 11.91 6.16 22.77
N PHE A 277 12.77 6.51 23.68
CA PHE A 277 14.15 6.03 23.74
C PHE A 277 14.35 5.24 25.03
N ASP A 278 15.14 4.17 25.00
CA ASP A 278 15.37 3.32 26.15
C ASP A 278 16.16 4.02 27.27
N PHE A 279 16.82 5.12 26.93
CA PHE A 279 17.59 5.96 27.85
C PHE A 279 17.29 7.45 27.62
N PRO A 280 17.61 8.32 28.60
CA PRO A 280 17.53 9.77 28.42
C PRO A 280 18.45 10.23 27.30
N VAL A 281 17.98 11.16 26.47
CA VAL A 281 18.79 11.78 25.42
C VAL A 281 19.04 13.24 25.83
N VAL A 282 20.29 13.57 26.07
CA VAL A 282 20.74 14.91 26.50
C VAL A 282 21.17 15.70 25.27
N PHE A 283 20.88 16.99 25.27
CA PHE A 283 21.31 17.88 24.19
C PHE A 283 22.84 17.90 24.09
N ALA A 284 23.33 17.76 22.88
CA ALA A 284 24.72 18.04 22.51
C ALA A 284 24.72 18.70 21.13
N ASP A 285 25.60 19.71 20.96
CA ASP A 285 25.77 20.35 19.67
C ASP A 285 26.36 19.36 18.66
N TYR A 286 25.78 19.32 17.47
CA TYR A 286 26.32 18.53 16.38
C TYR A 286 27.51 19.26 15.75
N GLU A 287 28.71 18.77 16.02
CA GLU A 287 29.91 19.23 15.37
C GLU A 287 30.14 18.43 14.07
N TYR A 288 30.09 19.11 12.94
CA TYR A 288 30.51 18.52 11.69
C TYR A 288 32.00 18.21 11.76
N PRO A 289 32.41 16.94 11.55
CA PRO A 289 33.84 16.65 11.55
C PRO A 289 34.54 17.52 10.49
N PRO A 290 35.63 18.20 10.82
CA PRO A 290 36.38 19.00 9.84
C PRO A 290 36.76 18.09 8.68
N PRO A 291 36.63 18.55 7.43
CA PRO A 291 37.02 17.76 6.27
C PRO A 291 38.48 17.35 6.43
N PRO A 292 38.86 16.08 6.21
CA PRO A 292 40.21 15.62 6.42
C PRO A 292 41.16 16.41 5.52
N VAL A 293 41.98 17.25 6.13
CA VAL A 293 42.93 18.21 5.42
C VAL A 293 43.86 17.45 4.48
N SER A 294 44.11 16.15 4.76
CA SER A 294 44.94 15.29 3.90
C SER A 294 44.36 15.05 2.49
N SER A 295 43.04 15.22 2.29
CA SER A 295 42.42 15.06 0.97
C SER A 295 42.65 16.25 0.03
N PHE A 296 43.01 17.43 0.58
CA PHE A 296 43.25 18.61 -0.24
C PHE A 296 44.71 18.75 -0.70
N GLN A 297 45.67 18.10 -0.06
CA GLN A 297 47.07 18.18 -0.41
C GLN A 297 47.47 17.41 -1.67
N HIS A 298 46.68 16.43 -2.11
CA HIS A 298 46.93 15.63 -3.32
C HIS A 298 46.27 16.15 -4.59
N LEU A 299 45.40 17.17 -4.50
CA LEU A 299 44.70 17.73 -5.66
C LEU A 299 45.39 18.90 -6.35
N SER A 300 46.54 19.39 -5.79
CA SER A 300 47.14 20.59 -6.30
C SER A 300 48.12 20.41 -7.47
N ALA A 301 48.40 19.21 -7.94
CA ALA A 301 49.45 18.99 -8.91
C ALA A 301 49.04 18.58 -10.34
N SER A 302 47.78 18.26 -10.65
CA SER A 302 47.46 17.74 -11.98
C SER A 302 46.08 18.02 -12.59
N GLN A 303 45.24 18.88 -12.02
CA GLN A 303 43.96 19.23 -12.65
C GLN A 303 43.59 20.71 -12.55
N SER A 304 44.38 21.53 -13.26
CA SER A 304 44.14 22.97 -13.37
C SER A 304 43.10 23.41 -14.40
N ASN A 305 42.22 22.51 -14.89
CA ASN A 305 41.29 22.85 -15.96
C ASN A 305 39.82 22.41 -15.71
N ILE A 306 39.38 22.28 -14.47
CA ILE A 306 37.93 22.17 -14.21
C ILE A 306 37.42 23.57 -13.88
N ILE A 307 36.96 24.28 -14.91
CA ILE A 307 36.17 25.49 -14.73
C ILE A 307 34.80 25.01 -14.21
N LEU A 308 34.55 25.16 -12.89
CA LEU A 308 33.25 25.07 -12.31
C LEU A 308 32.36 26.16 -12.92
N LYS A 309 31.63 25.85 -13.97
CA LYS A 309 30.56 26.73 -14.44
C LYS A 309 29.49 26.81 -13.34
N PRO A 310 29.15 28.02 -12.86
CA PRO A 310 28.00 28.15 -11.97
C PRO A 310 26.75 27.60 -12.67
N PRO A 311 25.83 26.96 -11.92
CA PRO A 311 24.56 26.52 -12.48
C PRO A 311 23.86 27.70 -13.16
N PRO A 312 23.09 27.44 -14.26
CA PRO A 312 22.37 28.51 -14.95
C PRO A 312 21.45 29.25 -13.98
N GLU A 313 21.46 30.57 -14.02
CA GLU A 313 20.60 31.40 -13.20
C GLU A 313 19.14 30.97 -13.43
N VAL A 314 18.48 30.53 -12.37
CA VAL A 314 17.05 30.21 -12.41
C VAL A 314 16.32 31.56 -12.44
N SER A 315 15.93 32.02 -13.62
CA SER A 315 15.02 33.15 -13.75
C SER A 315 13.63 32.71 -13.29
N TYR A 316 13.06 33.37 -12.30
CA TYR A 316 11.65 33.24 -11.97
C TYR A 316 10.79 33.64 -13.17
N GLY A 317 9.74 32.84 -13.46
CA GLY A 317 8.88 32.93 -14.64
C GLY A 317 8.26 34.32 -14.89
N PRO A 318 7.61 34.50 -16.06
CA PRO A 318 7.15 35.80 -16.55
C PRO A 318 6.05 36.37 -15.64
N GLY A 319 6.34 37.45 -14.94
CA GLY A 319 5.38 38.18 -14.11
C GLY A 319 5.93 39.10 -13.04
N ILE A 320 7.23 39.07 -12.75
CA ILE A 320 7.84 39.98 -11.76
C ILE A 320 8.88 40.83 -12.46
N ASN A 321 8.39 41.76 -13.29
CA ASN A 321 9.19 42.90 -13.71
C ASN A 321 8.86 44.07 -12.78
N GLY A 322 9.63 44.18 -11.69
CA GLY A 322 9.71 45.41 -10.92
C GLY A 322 11.03 46.14 -11.24
N PRO A 323 11.02 47.47 -11.43
CA PRO A 323 12.20 48.21 -11.80
C PRO A 323 13.00 48.63 -10.56
N GLU A 324 13.65 47.73 -9.86
CA GLU A 324 14.69 48.17 -8.92
C GLU A 324 15.75 47.05 -8.71
N GLU A 325 16.92 47.37 -9.19
CA GLU A 325 18.16 46.60 -9.22
C GLU A 325 18.80 46.33 -7.84
N ARG A 326 18.07 46.39 -6.73
CA ARG A 326 18.73 46.40 -5.41
C ARG A 326 18.63 45.14 -4.57
N ASP A 327 17.81 44.18 -4.94
CA ASP A 327 17.76 42.93 -4.18
C ASP A 327 17.88 41.69 -5.09
N ARG A 328 19.01 41.58 -5.77
CA ARG A 328 19.41 40.29 -6.33
C ARG A 328 19.75 39.35 -5.17
N ILE A 329 18.80 38.59 -4.70
CA ILE A 329 19.06 37.43 -3.83
C ILE A 329 19.82 36.42 -4.66
N ILE A 330 21.13 36.40 -4.52
CA ILE A 330 21.96 35.33 -5.07
C ILE A 330 21.68 34.10 -4.22
N ARG A 331 20.88 33.17 -4.74
CA ARG A 331 20.77 31.82 -4.12
C ARG A 331 22.09 31.10 -4.34
N ILE A 332 22.89 31.00 -3.30
CA ILE A 332 24.02 30.07 -3.29
C ILE A 332 23.40 28.67 -3.16
N TYR A 333 23.55 27.87 -4.21
CA TYR A 333 23.16 26.45 -4.15
C TYR A 333 24.20 25.74 -3.27
N ASP A 334 23.76 25.32 -2.09
CA ASP A 334 24.52 24.41 -1.25
C ASP A 334 24.13 22.97 -1.62
N PRO A 335 25.00 22.21 -2.28
CA PRO A 335 24.72 20.84 -2.66
C PRO A 335 24.53 19.90 -1.45
N GLU A 336 24.90 20.36 -0.25
CA GLU A 336 24.74 19.59 1.00
C GLU A 336 23.34 19.76 1.60
N VAL A 337 22.61 20.85 1.27
CA VAL A 337 21.25 21.07 1.77
C VAL A 337 20.26 20.15 1.09
N GLY A 338 19.72 19.19 1.84
CA GLY A 338 18.74 18.22 1.37
C GLY A 338 19.33 16.92 0.81
N ALA A 339 20.65 16.79 0.73
CA ALA A 339 21.27 15.50 0.47
C ALA A 339 21.23 14.64 1.75
N LYS A 340 20.61 13.45 1.67
CA LYS A 340 20.65 12.45 2.76
C LYS A 340 22.08 12.00 3.07
N ASP A 341 22.96 12.10 2.09
CA ASP A 341 24.40 11.82 2.20
C ASP A 341 25.18 13.02 1.69
N ASN A 342 26.21 13.44 2.42
CA ASN A 342 27.13 14.47 1.97
C ASN A 342 27.79 14.01 0.65
N PRO A 343 27.57 14.71 -0.50
CA PRO A 343 28.15 14.29 -1.77
C PRO A 343 29.68 14.27 -1.75
N ALA A 344 30.32 15.16 -0.97
CA ALA A 344 31.77 15.19 -0.80
C ALA A 344 32.26 13.98 -0.02
N GLU A 345 31.54 13.58 1.03
CA GLU A 345 31.85 12.39 1.83
C GLU A 345 31.64 11.10 1.02
N SER A 346 30.54 10.99 0.30
CA SER A 346 30.29 9.86 -0.58
C SER A 346 31.32 9.78 -1.70
N LYS A 347 31.79 10.92 -2.25
CA LYS A 347 32.85 10.98 -3.22
C LYS A 347 34.20 10.62 -2.61
N HIS A 348 34.51 11.11 -1.40
CA HIS A 348 35.69 10.74 -0.65
C HIS A 348 35.69 9.23 -0.32
N ARG A 349 34.62 8.71 0.19
CA ARG A 349 34.46 7.28 0.41
C ARG A 349 34.65 6.47 -0.88
N ARG A 350 34.15 6.96 -2.03
CA ARG A 350 34.36 6.32 -3.35
C ARG A 350 35.85 6.37 -3.74
N LEU A 351 36.52 7.48 -3.52
CA LEU A 351 37.95 7.61 -3.85
C LEU A 351 38.83 6.71 -2.98
N VAL A 352 38.59 6.66 -1.69
CA VAL A 352 39.28 5.76 -0.75
C VAL A 352 38.99 4.31 -1.11
N ARG A 353 37.74 3.98 -1.45
CA ARG A 353 37.30 2.66 -1.88
C ARG A 353 37.89 2.26 -3.23
N SER A 354 38.00 3.19 -4.20
CA SER A 354 38.57 2.88 -5.51
C SER A 354 40.01 2.44 -5.42
N GLN A 355 40.79 2.98 -4.48
CA GLN A 355 42.15 2.51 -4.21
C GLN A 355 42.19 1.08 -3.65
N HIS A 356 41.17 0.66 -2.89
CA HIS A 356 41.07 -0.68 -2.33
C HIS A 356 40.26 -1.65 -3.20
N ARG A 357 39.42 -1.16 -4.15
CA ARG A 357 38.58 -1.98 -5.01
C ARG A 357 39.30 -2.68 -6.16
N HIS A 358 40.47 -2.22 -6.53
CA HIS A 358 41.25 -2.75 -7.67
C HIS A 358 42.41 -3.66 -7.29
N GLY A 359 42.40 -4.22 -6.10
CA GLY A 359 43.42 -5.15 -5.63
C GLY A 359 43.54 -6.41 -6.50
N ILE A 360 44.70 -6.68 -7.04
CA ILE A 360 45.01 -7.91 -7.81
C ILE A 360 44.81 -9.17 -6.94
N LEU A 361 44.85 -9.03 -5.60
CA LEU A 361 44.75 -10.08 -4.59
C LEU A 361 43.30 -10.53 -4.31
N ASP A 362 42.30 -9.85 -4.84
CA ASP A 362 40.87 -10.16 -4.51
C ASP A 362 40.41 -11.55 -5.02
N LYS A 363 41.07 -12.13 -6.01
CA LYS A 363 40.64 -13.40 -6.63
C LYS A 363 40.69 -14.59 -5.70
N ASP A 364 41.60 -14.57 -4.75
CA ASP A 364 41.82 -15.69 -3.81
C ASP A 364 41.32 -15.35 -2.39
N LEU A 365 40.65 -14.20 -2.24
CA LEU A 365 40.15 -13.75 -0.94
C LEU A 365 39.00 -14.63 -0.45
N LYS A 366 39.16 -15.17 0.75
CA LYS A 366 38.10 -15.96 1.41
C LYS A 366 37.59 -15.21 2.63
N PRO A 367 36.25 -15.15 2.86
CA PRO A 367 35.71 -14.53 4.05
C PRO A 367 36.04 -15.34 5.31
N ASN A 368 36.36 -14.65 6.41
CA ASN A 368 36.45 -15.28 7.74
C ASN A 368 35.03 -15.62 8.24
N ALA A 369 34.90 -16.31 9.40
CA ALA A 369 33.59 -16.74 9.90
C ALA A 369 32.60 -15.59 10.08
N LYS A 370 33.01 -14.47 10.71
CA LYS A 370 32.16 -13.29 10.94
C LYS A 370 31.68 -12.67 9.63
N VAL A 371 32.58 -12.46 8.68
CA VAL A 371 32.23 -11.88 7.35
C VAL A 371 31.36 -12.82 6.55
N ARG A 372 31.56 -14.14 6.68
CA ARG A 372 30.69 -15.13 6.02
C ARG A 372 29.26 -15.05 6.55
N ASP A 373 29.08 -14.90 7.88
CA ASP A 373 27.76 -14.78 8.48
C ASP A 373 27.08 -13.48 8.06
N GLU A 374 27.80 -12.37 7.97
CA GLU A 374 27.34 -11.11 7.45
C GLU A 374 26.96 -11.20 5.96
N LEU A 375 27.77 -11.84 5.13
CA LEU A 375 27.42 -12.11 3.73
C LEU A 375 26.17 -12.99 3.61
N ASN A 376 26.02 -14.04 4.43
CA ASN A 376 24.83 -14.88 4.45
C ASN A 376 23.57 -14.08 4.82
N MET A 377 23.67 -13.14 5.77
CA MET A 377 22.59 -12.24 6.12
C MET A 377 22.21 -11.35 4.94
N ILE A 378 23.18 -10.76 4.25
CA ILE A 378 22.93 -9.95 3.04
C ILE A 378 22.25 -10.79 1.94
N MET A 379 22.67 -12.05 1.75
CA MET A 379 22.06 -12.94 0.75
C MET A 379 20.63 -13.33 1.10
N SER A 380 20.23 -13.27 2.37
CA SER A 380 18.84 -13.54 2.81
C SER A 380 17.88 -12.37 2.60
N TYR A 381 18.37 -11.16 2.29
CA TYR A 381 17.52 -10.00 2.08
C TYR A 381 16.58 -10.16 0.90
N SER A 382 15.36 -9.65 1.06
CA SER A 382 14.35 -9.64 -0.01
C SER A 382 14.81 -8.80 -1.22
N PRO A 383 14.28 -9.01 -2.41
CA PRO A 383 14.60 -8.22 -3.62
C PRO A 383 14.41 -6.72 -3.45
N THR A 384 13.49 -6.30 -2.59
CA THR A 384 13.17 -4.90 -2.33
C THR A 384 14.11 -4.22 -1.34
N HIS A 385 15.03 -4.97 -0.72
CA HIS A 385 15.97 -4.41 0.24
C HIS A 385 17.05 -3.58 -0.45
N VAL A 386 17.23 -2.35 0.03
CA VAL A 386 18.28 -1.44 -0.46
C VAL A 386 19.53 -1.68 0.34
N LEU A 387 20.60 -2.14 -0.32
CA LEU A 387 21.87 -2.41 0.34
C LEU A 387 22.54 -1.11 0.77
N SER A 388 23.06 -1.07 1.99
CA SER A 388 23.89 0.02 2.48
C SER A 388 25.21 0.12 1.68
N PRO A 389 25.90 1.26 1.69
CA PRO A 389 27.20 1.37 1.05
C PRO A 389 28.23 0.35 1.54
N GLU A 390 28.22 0.04 2.83
CA GLU A 390 29.12 -0.94 3.47
C GLU A 390 28.82 -2.36 2.99
N GLU A 391 27.55 -2.73 2.90
CA GLU A 391 27.11 -4.02 2.38
C GLU A 391 27.48 -4.17 0.90
N LYS A 392 27.31 -3.13 0.09
CA LYS A 392 27.74 -3.11 -1.32
C LYS A 392 29.23 -3.33 -1.45
N ASP A 393 30.03 -2.69 -0.62
CA ASP A 393 31.48 -2.86 -0.63
C ASP A 393 31.90 -4.26 -0.20
N LEU A 394 31.20 -4.82 0.80
CA LEU A 394 31.46 -6.17 1.27
C LEU A 394 31.19 -7.19 0.17
N VAL A 395 30.04 -7.06 -0.50
CA VAL A 395 29.66 -7.93 -1.63
C VAL A 395 30.66 -7.76 -2.79
N TRP A 396 31.05 -6.55 -3.11
CA TRP A 396 32.03 -6.30 -4.16
C TRP A 396 33.41 -6.89 -3.82
N LYS A 397 33.88 -6.73 -2.59
CA LYS A 397 35.15 -7.26 -2.12
C LYS A 397 35.25 -8.78 -2.29
N PHE A 398 34.19 -9.50 -1.97
CA PHE A 398 34.14 -10.96 -2.05
C PHE A 398 33.50 -11.50 -3.34
N ARG A 399 33.38 -10.67 -4.41
CA ARG A 399 32.71 -11.01 -5.66
C ARG A 399 33.17 -12.33 -6.30
N TYR A 400 34.47 -12.65 -6.26
CA TYR A 400 34.98 -13.90 -6.83
C TYR A 400 34.62 -15.12 -5.98
N HIS A 401 34.55 -14.98 -4.67
CA HIS A 401 34.07 -16.03 -3.77
C HIS A 401 32.59 -16.29 -3.97
N LEU A 402 31.81 -15.24 -4.12
CA LEU A 402 30.35 -15.27 -4.25
C LEU A 402 29.87 -15.84 -5.59
N THR A 403 30.71 -15.93 -6.62
CA THR A 403 30.33 -16.55 -7.90
C THR A 403 29.79 -17.96 -7.79
N LYS A 404 30.07 -18.67 -6.67
CA LYS A 404 29.61 -20.02 -6.39
C LYS A 404 28.22 -20.07 -5.73
N ASP A 405 27.71 -18.93 -5.27
CA ASP A 405 26.39 -18.81 -4.63
C ASP A 405 25.41 -18.12 -5.59
N LYS A 406 24.40 -18.87 -6.05
CA LYS A 406 23.39 -18.35 -6.96
C LYS A 406 22.62 -17.17 -6.37
N ARG A 407 22.35 -17.12 -5.05
CA ARG A 407 21.62 -16.06 -4.37
C ARG A 407 22.36 -14.72 -4.36
N ALA A 408 23.66 -14.74 -4.58
CA ALA A 408 24.50 -13.57 -4.47
C ALA A 408 24.53 -12.70 -5.72
N LEU A 409 24.08 -13.19 -6.88
CA LEU A 409 24.22 -12.46 -8.14
C LEU A 409 23.45 -11.14 -8.14
N THR A 410 22.20 -11.13 -7.74
CA THR A 410 21.36 -9.92 -7.72
C THR A 410 21.95 -8.88 -6.75
N LYS A 411 22.46 -9.31 -5.59
CA LYS A 411 23.13 -8.44 -4.62
C LYS A 411 24.46 -7.90 -5.18
N PHE A 412 25.22 -8.75 -5.87
CA PHE A 412 26.43 -8.32 -6.57
C PHE A 412 26.13 -7.26 -7.63
N VAL A 413 25.14 -7.48 -8.51
CA VAL A 413 24.77 -6.51 -9.56
C VAL A 413 24.33 -5.17 -8.96
N LYS A 414 23.61 -5.19 -7.81
CA LYS A 414 23.24 -3.97 -7.04
C LYS A 414 24.43 -3.26 -6.40
N SER A 415 25.54 -3.98 -6.18
CA SER A 415 26.75 -3.39 -5.56
C SER A 415 27.69 -2.74 -6.56
N VAL A 416 27.50 -2.95 -7.86
CA VAL A 416 28.37 -2.44 -8.92
C VAL A 416 28.08 -0.97 -9.20
N ASN A 417 29.14 -0.18 -9.34
CA ASN A 417 29.03 1.18 -9.90
C ASN A 417 29.10 1.10 -11.44
N TRP A 418 27.94 1.02 -12.09
CA TRP A 418 27.83 0.90 -13.55
C TRP A 418 28.33 2.13 -14.32
N GLN A 419 28.51 3.28 -13.68
CA GLN A 419 29.07 4.48 -14.28
C GLN A 419 30.60 4.42 -14.37
N ASP A 420 31.26 3.59 -13.55
CA ASP A 420 32.68 3.35 -13.63
C ASP A 420 32.96 2.25 -14.68
N GLN A 421 33.64 2.63 -15.77
CA GLN A 421 33.95 1.70 -16.85
C GLN A 421 34.86 0.53 -16.41
N SER A 422 35.72 0.75 -15.42
CA SER A 422 36.60 -0.32 -14.90
C SER A 422 35.82 -1.35 -14.12
N GLU A 423 34.97 -0.88 -13.19
CA GLU A 423 34.07 -1.78 -12.41
C GLU A 423 33.09 -2.49 -13.32
N SER A 424 32.47 -1.78 -14.26
CA SER A 424 31.50 -2.33 -15.20
C SER A 424 32.11 -3.45 -16.05
N ARG A 425 33.30 -3.25 -16.62
CA ARG A 425 34.02 -4.30 -17.39
C ARG A 425 34.33 -5.52 -16.52
N GLN A 426 34.83 -5.29 -15.31
CA GLN A 426 35.16 -6.35 -14.37
C GLN A 426 33.90 -7.11 -13.93
N ALA A 427 32.79 -6.38 -13.66
CA ALA A 427 31.52 -6.97 -13.29
C ALA A 427 30.99 -7.91 -14.40
N ILE A 428 31.07 -7.49 -15.67
CA ILE A 428 30.67 -8.32 -16.83
C ILE A 428 31.54 -9.56 -16.93
N GLN A 429 32.85 -9.46 -16.69
CA GLN A 429 33.74 -10.63 -16.67
C GLN A 429 33.44 -11.61 -15.55
N VAL A 430 33.06 -11.10 -14.36
CA VAL A 430 32.65 -11.94 -13.22
C VAL A 430 31.29 -12.58 -13.47
N LEU A 431 30.34 -11.82 -14.05
CA LEU A 431 29.02 -12.29 -14.43
C LEU A 431 29.07 -13.54 -15.31
N SER A 432 29.98 -13.56 -16.31
CA SER A 432 30.14 -14.71 -17.21
C SER A 432 30.62 -16.00 -16.52
N LYS A 433 31.17 -15.89 -15.31
CA LYS A 433 31.69 -17.02 -14.50
C LYS A 433 30.73 -17.44 -13.38
N TRP A 434 29.61 -16.72 -13.25
CA TRP A 434 28.68 -16.99 -12.16
C TRP A 434 27.95 -18.31 -12.36
N THR A 435 27.66 -18.98 -11.24
CA THR A 435 26.82 -20.18 -11.26
C THR A 435 25.41 -19.83 -11.74
N ASP A 436 24.71 -20.79 -12.35
CA ASP A 436 23.36 -20.58 -12.84
C ASP A 436 22.41 -20.13 -11.72
N ILE A 437 21.74 -19.02 -11.94
CA ILE A 437 20.74 -18.46 -11.02
C ILE A 437 19.36 -19.08 -11.25
N ASP A 438 18.46 -18.91 -10.30
CA ASP A 438 17.08 -19.32 -10.44
C ASP A 438 16.29 -18.31 -11.32
N VAL A 439 15.09 -18.70 -11.76
CA VAL A 439 14.24 -17.86 -12.63
C VAL A 439 13.78 -16.59 -11.91
N ASP A 440 13.50 -16.66 -10.62
CA ASP A 440 13.12 -15.51 -9.80
C ASP A 440 14.20 -14.43 -9.75
N ASP A 441 15.47 -14.80 -9.62
CA ASP A 441 16.60 -13.88 -9.70
C ASP A 441 16.75 -13.29 -11.12
N ALA A 442 16.52 -14.10 -12.15
CA ALA A 442 16.55 -13.62 -13.55
C ALA A 442 15.44 -12.57 -13.80
N LEU A 443 14.25 -12.78 -13.26
CA LEU A 443 13.16 -11.81 -13.33
C LEU A 443 13.51 -10.51 -12.58
N GLU A 444 14.16 -10.59 -11.43
CA GLU A 444 14.65 -9.40 -10.70
C GLU A 444 15.57 -8.54 -11.58
N LEU A 445 16.50 -9.18 -12.30
CA LEU A 445 17.46 -8.49 -13.17
C LEU A 445 16.83 -7.84 -14.42
N LEU A 446 15.58 -8.14 -14.74
CA LEU A 446 14.81 -7.49 -15.80
C LEU A 446 14.02 -6.27 -15.31
N GLY A 447 14.05 -5.99 -14.01
CA GLY A 447 13.34 -4.86 -13.42
C GLY A 447 13.91 -3.49 -13.79
N PRO A 448 13.19 -2.40 -13.39
CA PRO A 448 13.55 -1.03 -13.76
C PRO A 448 14.89 -0.55 -13.18
N THR A 449 15.38 -1.19 -12.13
CA THR A 449 16.65 -0.82 -11.48
C THR A 449 17.89 -1.28 -12.23
N PHE A 450 17.75 -2.15 -13.23
CA PHE A 450 18.86 -2.75 -13.96
C PHE A 450 18.83 -2.34 -15.43
N ASP A 451 19.56 -1.27 -15.75
CA ASP A 451 19.62 -0.70 -17.10
C ASP A 451 20.77 -1.25 -17.95
N ASN A 452 21.70 -1.99 -17.34
CA ASN A 452 22.87 -2.49 -18.05
C ASN A 452 22.50 -3.64 -19.00
N ARG A 453 22.79 -3.44 -20.31
CA ARG A 453 22.47 -4.40 -21.37
C ARG A 453 23.08 -5.80 -21.15
N ALA A 454 24.29 -5.90 -20.59
CA ALA A 454 24.93 -7.19 -20.35
C ALA A 454 24.23 -7.96 -19.22
N VAL A 455 23.77 -7.27 -18.18
CA VAL A 455 22.99 -7.85 -17.07
C VAL A 455 21.66 -8.37 -17.58
N ARG A 456 20.93 -7.56 -18.36
CA ARG A 456 19.65 -7.96 -18.94
C ARG A 456 19.82 -9.11 -19.91
N GLY A 457 20.87 -9.09 -20.74
CA GLY A 457 21.20 -10.20 -21.63
C GLY A 457 21.45 -11.51 -20.89
N TYR A 458 22.21 -11.46 -19.79
CA TYR A 458 22.43 -12.62 -18.92
C TYR A 458 21.10 -13.16 -18.33
N ALA A 459 20.24 -12.29 -17.86
CA ALA A 459 18.93 -12.67 -17.33
C ALA A 459 18.07 -13.36 -18.41
N VAL A 460 18.04 -12.84 -19.63
CA VAL A 460 17.33 -13.44 -20.76
C VAL A 460 17.92 -14.82 -21.12
N ASP A 461 19.24 -14.97 -21.14
CA ASP A 461 19.90 -16.26 -21.43
C ASP A 461 19.56 -17.31 -20.36
N ARG A 462 19.32 -16.87 -19.11
CA ARG A 462 18.81 -17.74 -18.07
C ARG A 462 17.35 -18.15 -18.33
N LEU A 463 16.46 -17.22 -18.72
CA LEU A 463 15.08 -17.49 -19.06
C LEU A 463 14.94 -18.42 -20.30
N ARG A 464 15.93 -18.46 -21.20
CA ARG A 464 15.95 -19.39 -22.32
C ARG A 464 15.92 -20.87 -21.90
N LYS A 465 16.41 -21.15 -20.68
CA LYS A 465 16.41 -22.50 -20.09
C LYS A 465 15.04 -22.92 -19.52
N ALA A 466 14.12 -21.97 -19.31
CA ALA A 466 12.76 -22.24 -18.82
C ALA A 466 11.89 -22.89 -19.90
N GLY A 467 11.02 -23.80 -19.50
CA GLY A 467 10.04 -24.41 -20.39
C GLY A 467 8.92 -23.45 -20.77
N ASP A 468 8.18 -23.72 -21.84
CA ASP A 468 7.11 -22.87 -22.35
C ASP A 468 5.97 -22.70 -21.33
N ASN A 469 5.61 -23.76 -20.61
CA ASN A 469 4.58 -23.70 -19.58
C ASN A 469 4.99 -22.80 -18.39
N GLU A 470 6.28 -22.80 -18.07
CA GLU A 470 6.83 -21.92 -17.02
C GLU A 470 6.88 -20.47 -17.51
N LEU A 471 7.32 -20.23 -18.75
CA LEU A 471 7.34 -18.90 -19.34
C LEU A 471 5.94 -18.29 -19.45
N LEU A 472 4.92 -19.10 -19.70
CA LEU A 472 3.53 -18.65 -19.79
C LEU A 472 3.06 -18.02 -18.47
N LEU A 473 3.56 -18.50 -17.33
CA LEU A 473 3.24 -17.94 -16.01
C LEU A 473 3.84 -16.55 -15.78
N TYR A 474 4.87 -16.18 -16.53
CA TYR A 474 5.58 -14.90 -16.38
C TYR A 474 5.38 -13.97 -17.59
N LEU A 475 4.69 -14.44 -18.63
CA LEU A 475 4.62 -13.76 -19.91
C LEU A 475 4.07 -12.33 -19.80
N LEU A 476 3.05 -12.13 -18.97
CA LEU A 476 2.46 -10.81 -18.74
C LEU A 476 3.50 -9.82 -18.19
N GLN A 477 4.27 -10.25 -17.19
CA GLN A 477 5.33 -9.44 -16.58
C GLN A 477 6.51 -9.23 -17.53
N LEU A 478 6.85 -10.25 -18.32
CA LEU A 478 7.92 -10.12 -19.32
C LEU A 478 7.54 -9.14 -20.44
N VAL A 479 6.28 -9.08 -20.83
CA VAL A 479 5.77 -8.04 -21.75
C VAL A 479 5.90 -6.66 -21.12
N GLN A 480 5.56 -6.50 -19.84
CA GLN A 480 5.76 -5.22 -19.14
C GLN A 480 7.24 -4.84 -19.02
N ALA A 481 8.15 -5.83 -18.86
CA ALA A 481 9.59 -5.59 -18.75
C ALA A 481 10.22 -5.06 -20.05
N LEU A 482 9.53 -5.15 -21.20
CA LEU A 482 9.97 -4.53 -22.47
C LEU A 482 10.09 -3.01 -22.36
N LYS A 483 9.33 -2.35 -21.48
CA LYS A 483 9.41 -0.90 -21.23
C LYS A 483 10.78 -0.46 -20.72
N PHE A 484 11.52 -1.37 -20.07
CA PHE A 484 12.83 -1.09 -19.50
C PHE A 484 13.97 -1.41 -20.48
N GLU A 485 13.67 -1.77 -21.73
CA GLU A 485 14.66 -1.99 -22.77
C GLU A 485 14.69 -0.81 -23.74
N HIS A 486 15.89 -0.39 -24.13
CA HIS A 486 16.08 0.66 -25.13
C HIS A 486 15.80 0.08 -26.54
N ILE A 487 14.55 0.04 -26.90
CA ILE A 487 14.09 -0.42 -28.21
C ILE A 487 13.96 0.80 -29.13
N SER A 488 14.71 0.83 -30.23
CA SER A 488 14.56 1.88 -31.25
C SER A 488 13.17 1.78 -31.90
N THR A 489 12.46 2.89 -31.93
CA THR A 489 11.15 3.02 -32.60
C THR A 489 11.25 3.15 -34.10
N ASP A 490 12.48 3.29 -34.66
CA ASP A 490 12.73 3.35 -36.09
C ASP A 490 12.32 2.04 -36.80
N LEU A 491 11.32 2.13 -37.68
CA LEU A 491 10.82 0.98 -38.45
C LEU A 491 11.89 0.33 -39.37
N ASN A 492 12.96 1.07 -39.71
CA ASN A 492 14.04 0.61 -40.56
C ASN A 492 15.17 -0.12 -39.81
N GLN A 493 15.20 -0.03 -38.49
CA GLN A 493 16.17 -0.76 -37.68
C GLN A 493 15.52 -2.04 -37.13
N ALA A 494 16.16 -3.19 -37.36
CA ALA A 494 15.68 -4.46 -36.82
C ALA A 494 15.78 -4.43 -35.28
N THR A 495 14.65 -4.27 -34.61
CA THR A 495 14.49 -4.29 -33.14
C THR A 495 15.04 -5.54 -32.50
N ILE A 496 14.92 -6.67 -33.23
CA ILE A 496 15.44 -7.99 -32.84
C ILE A 496 16.93 -7.96 -32.47
N ARG A 497 17.72 -7.06 -33.07
CA ARG A 497 19.17 -6.93 -32.75
C ARG A 497 19.45 -6.00 -31.57
N ALA A 498 18.54 -5.15 -31.21
CA ALA A 498 18.73 -4.14 -30.18
C ALA A 498 18.31 -4.61 -28.76
N SER A 499 17.29 -5.44 -28.66
CA SER A 499 16.75 -5.94 -27.38
C SER A 499 16.87 -7.46 -27.28
N SER A 500 17.53 -7.94 -26.24
CA SER A 500 17.65 -9.38 -25.97
C SER A 500 16.31 -9.98 -25.53
N LEU A 501 15.52 -9.26 -24.72
CA LEU A 501 14.22 -9.73 -24.22
C LEU A 501 13.18 -9.80 -25.35
N ALA A 502 13.03 -8.74 -26.16
CA ALA A 502 12.10 -8.76 -27.29
C ALA A 502 12.41 -9.88 -28.27
N ASN A 503 13.69 -10.06 -28.64
CA ASN A 503 14.13 -11.15 -29.52
C ASN A 503 13.80 -12.53 -28.92
N PHE A 504 14.07 -12.73 -27.64
CA PHE A 504 13.74 -13.97 -26.94
C PHE A 504 12.23 -14.25 -26.95
N LEU A 505 11.41 -13.27 -26.59
CA LEU A 505 9.95 -13.45 -26.53
C LEU A 505 9.38 -13.73 -27.92
N ILE A 506 9.80 -12.99 -28.95
CA ILE A 506 9.38 -13.23 -30.32
C ILE A 506 9.76 -14.65 -30.79
N SER A 507 11.02 -15.09 -30.54
CA SER A 507 11.45 -16.42 -30.96
C SER A 507 10.62 -17.53 -30.32
N ARG A 508 10.31 -17.42 -28.99
CA ARG A 508 9.49 -18.41 -28.28
C ARG A 508 8.01 -18.36 -28.71
N ALA A 509 7.49 -17.14 -28.95
CA ALA A 509 6.12 -16.92 -29.38
C ALA A 509 5.85 -17.46 -30.79
N VAL A 510 6.84 -17.44 -31.70
CA VAL A 510 6.75 -18.00 -33.07
C VAL A 510 6.80 -19.53 -33.04
N GLU A 511 7.53 -20.13 -32.10
CA GLU A 511 7.67 -21.58 -31.97
C GLU A 511 6.50 -22.25 -31.26
N ASN A 512 5.82 -21.53 -30.36
CA ASN A 512 4.70 -22.04 -29.57
C ASN A 512 3.45 -21.17 -29.75
N PHE A 513 2.40 -21.75 -30.35
CA PHE A 513 1.15 -21.04 -30.67
C PHE A 513 0.48 -20.45 -29.40
N THR A 514 0.48 -21.17 -28.27
CA THR A 514 -0.13 -20.71 -27.04
C THR A 514 0.59 -19.47 -26.50
N LEU A 515 1.93 -19.49 -26.45
CA LEU A 515 2.71 -18.30 -26.10
C LEU A 515 2.49 -17.16 -27.09
N GLY A 516 2.48 -17.45 -28.40
CA GLY A 516 2.25 -16.44 -29.44
C GLY A 516 0.88 -15.80 -29.37
N ASN A 517 -0.16 -16.58 -29.06
CA ASN A 517 -1.52 -16.08 -28.84
C ASN A 517 -1.57 -15.05 -27.69
N TYR A 518 -1.12 -15.43 -26.49
CA TYR A 518 -1.14 -14.50 -25.35
C TYR A 518 -0.18 -13.33 -25.56
N PHE A 519 0.98 -13.54 -26.18
CA PHE A 519 1.92 -12.46 -26.51
C PHE A 519 1.28 -11.42 -27.43
N TYR A 520 0.56 -11.86 -28.48
CA TYR A 520 -0.19 -10.97 -29.36
C TYR A 520 -1.20 -10.10 -28.62
N TRP A 521 -2.03 -10.73 -27.77
CA TRP A 521 -3.07 -10.02 -27.04
C TRP A 521 -2.51 -9.08 -25.97
N TYR A 522 -1.47 -9.48 -25.24
CA TYR A 522 -0.85 -8.62 -24.22
C TYR A 522 -0.19 -7.41 -24.87
N LEU A 523 0.50 -7.55 -25.99
CA LEU A 523 1.07 -6.41 -26.72
C LEU A 523 -0.03 -5.51 -27.28
N GLY A 524 -1.11 -6.07 -27.82
CA GLY A 524 -2.22 -5.33 -28.39
C GLY A 524 -2.91 -4.43 -27.39
N VAL A 525 -3.16 -4.92 -26.18
CA VAL A 525 -3.78 -4.12 -25.10
C VAL A 525 -2.89 -2.97 -24.65
N GLU A 526 -1.58 -3.19 -24.53
CA GLU A 526 -0.63 -2.12 -24.16
C GLU A 526 -0.46 -1.09 -25.29
N TYR A 527 -0.53 -1.49 -26.55
CA TYR A 527 -0.53 -0.58 -27.70
C TYR A 527 -1.79 0.29 -27.73
N ASP A 528 -2.96 -0.30 -27.48
CA ASP A 528 -4.26 0.40 -27.53
C ASP A 528 -4.48 1.33 -26.32
N ASP A 529 -3.64 1.24 -25.27
CA ASP A 529 -3.77 2.05 -24.07
C ASP A 529 -3.40 3.52 -24.31
N LYS A 530 -4.44 4.35 -24.52
CA LYS A 530 -4.30 5.79 -24.72
C LYS A 530 -4.15 6.59 -23.43
N SER A 531 -4.42 5.95 -22.28
CA SER A 531 -4.35 6.59 -20.96
C SER A 531 -2.95 6.52 -20.32
N ASN A 532 -1.99 5.98 -21.06
CA ASN A 532 -0.65 5.77 -20.56
C ASN A 532 0.11 7.09 -20.45
N ASP A 533 0.44 7.48 -19.23
CA ASP A 533 1.25 8.68 -18.95
C ASP A 533 2.70 8.57 -19.47
N GLN A 534 3.12 7.38 -19.88
CA GLN A 534 4.48 7.12 -20.41
C GLN A 534 4.69 7.56 -21.86
N GLY A 535 3.67 8.10 -22.52
CA GLY A 535 3.79 8.74 -23.81
C GLY A 535 3.64 7.82 -25.03
N GLU A 536 3.66 8.45 -26.20
CA GLU A 536 3.47 7.80 -27.50
C GLU A 536 4.61 6.83 -27.87
N GLU A 537 5.81 7.06 -27.31
CA GLU A 537 7.01 6.24 -27.55
C GLU A 537 6.83 4.79 -27.07
N VAL A 538 6.27 4.58 -25.88
CA VAL A 538 6.05 3.25 -25.31
C VAL A 538 4.99 2.48 -26.11
N ARG A 539 3.92 3.17 -26.52
CA ARG A 539 2.89 2.58 -27.40
C ARG A 539 3.47 2.17 -28.73
N THR A 540 4.25 3.04 -29.36
CA THR A 540 4.95 2.76 -30.62
C THR A 540 5.92 1.60 -30.47
N MET A 541 6.60 1.47 -29.34
CA MET A 541 7.47 0.33 -29.05
C MET A 541 6.66 -0.98 -29.03
N TYR A 542 5.52 -1.03 -28.34
CA TYR A 542 4.68 -2.24 -28.32
C TYR A 542 4.13 -2.60 -29.71
N ALA A 543 3.68 -1.60 -30.47
CA ALA A 543 3.24 -1.79 -31.85
C ALA A 543 4.34 -2.39 -32.73
N LYS A 544 5.58 -1.88 -32.54
CA LYS A 544 6.72 -2.39 -33.29
C LYS A 544 7.08 -3.84 -32.92
N VAL A 545 7.08 -4.18 -31.65
CA VAL A 545 7.34 -5.55 -31.19
C VAL A 545 6.27 -6.51 -31.75
N GLN A 546 4.99 -6.09 -31.72
CA GLN A 546 3.90 -6.87 -32.31
C GLN A 546 4.05 -7.02 -33.82
N TYR A 547 4.44 -5.96 -34.53
CA TYR A 547 4.72 -6.01 -35.96
C TYR A 547 5.88 -6.97 -36.28
N ASP A 548 7.00 -6.88 -35.53
CA ASP A 548 8.16 -7.74 -35.73
C ASP A 548 7.83 -9.21 -35.41
N PHE A 549 6.99 -9.46 -34.37
CA PHE A 549 6.48 -10.81 -34.10
C PHE A 549 5.66 -11.36 -35.28
N MET A 550 4.71 -10.58 -35.82
CA MET A 550 3.88 -11.03 -36.93
C MET A 550 4.67 -11.22 -38.23
N LYS A 551 5.72 -10.44 -38.45
CA LYS A 551 6.63 -10.56 -39.57
C LYS A 551 7.52 -11.81 -39.46
N GLU A 552 8.09 -12.05 -38.27
CA GLU A 552 8.91 -13.24 -38.02
C GLU A 552 8.05 -14.50 -38.10
N LEU A 553 6.82 -14.48 -37.60
CA LEU A 553 5.85 -15.56 -37.70
C LEU A 553 5.60 -15.91 -39.17
N GLU A 554 5.36 -14.92 -40.04
CA GLU A 554 5.11 -15.12 -41.46
C GLU A 554 6.30 -15.74 -42.20
N SER A 555 7.50 -15.52 -41.73
CA SER A 555 8.74 -16.05 -42.30
C SER A 555 8.93 -17.56 -42.06
N ARG A 556 8.19 -18.14 -41.10
CA ARG A 556 8.30 -19.55 -40.71
C ARG A 556 7.36 -20.44 -41.50
N PRO A 557 7.72 -21.74 -41.71
CA PRO A 557 6.79 -22.71 -42.30
C PRO A 557 5.48 -22.80 -41.50
N GLY A 558 4.32 -22.71 -42.18
CA GLY A 558 2.99 -22.67 -41.53
C GLY A 558 2.64 -21.35 -40.85
N GLY A 559 3.54 -20.36 -40.84
CA GLY A 559 3.35 -19.10 -40.16
C GLY A 559 2.29 -18.19 -40.79
N LYS A 560 2.10 -18.28 -42.09
CA LYS A 560 1.03 -17.55 -42.79
C LYS A 560 -0.35 -17.98 -42.32
N GLU A 561 -0.57 -19.27 -42.16
CA GLU A 561 -1.80 -19.86 -41.65
C GLU A 561 -2.04 -19.44 -40.20
N THR A 562 -1.01 -19.49 -39.40
CA THR A 562 -1.05 -19.03 -38.00
C THR A 562 -1.40 -17.54 -37.91
N ARG A 563 -0.80 -16.70 -38.78
CA ARG A 563 -1.14 -15.28 -38.84
C ARG A 563 -2.60 -15.05 -39.23
N VAL A 564 -3.13 -15.78 -40.18
CA VAL A 564 -4.55 -15.73 -40.57
C VAL A 564 -5.43 -16.15 -39.38
N THR A 565 -5.04 -17.20 -38.65
CA THR A 565 -5.75 -17.65 -37.45
C THR A 565 -5.84 -16.56 -36.37
N ILE A 566 -4.73 -15.93 -36.04
CA ILE A 566 -4.71 -14.81 -35.06
C ILE A 566 -5.58 -13.65 -35.53
N ARG A 567 -5.57 -13.32 -36.81
CA ARG A 567 -6.42 -12.28 -37.39
C ARG A 567 -7.90 -12.64 -37.26
N ARG A 568 -8.29 -13.87 -37.57
CA ARG A 568 -9.68 -14.36 -37.40
C ARG A 568 -10.12 -14.34 -35.94
N GLN A 569 -9.21 -14.63 -35.01
CA GLN A 569 -9.48 -14.45 -33.58
C GLN A 569 -9.78 -12.99 -33.23
N ALA A 570 -9.01 -12.03 -33.75
CA ALA A 570 -9.22 -10.61 -33.52
C ALA A 570 -10.56 -10.14 -34.15
N GLU A 571 -10.93 -10.64 -35.33
CA GLU A 571 -12.22 -10.38 -35.98
C GLU A 571 -13.39 -10.92 -35.13
N LEU A 572 -13.29 -12.16 -34.62
CA LEU A 572 -14.28 -12.74 -33.71
C LEU A 572 -14.47 -11.86 -32.45
N VAL A 573 -13.39 -11.47 -31.80
CA VAL A 573 -13.42 -10.61 -30.60
C VAL A 573 -14.04 -9.25 -30.92
N ALA A 574 -13.74 -8.66 -32.06
CA ALA A 574 -14.31 -7.38 -32.48
C ALA A 574 -15.83 -7.47 -32.67
N VAL A 575 -16.35 -8.58 -33.26
CA VAL A 575 -17.79 -8.81 -33.44
C VAL A 575 -18.50 -8.98 -32.09
N ILE A 576 -17.91 -9.73 -31.16
CA ILE A 576 -18.47 -9.92 -29.81
C ILE A 576 -18.41 -8.61 -29.02
N SER A 577 -17.31 -7.85 -29.12
CA SER A 577 -17.17 -6.54 -28.47
C SER A 577 -18.24 -5.56 -28.95
N LYS A 578 -18.55 -5.57 -30.25
CA LYS A 578 -19.59 -4.71 -30.82
C LYS A 578 -20.95 -4.99 -30.20
N VAL A 579 -21.42 -6.22 -30.19
CA VAL A 579 -22.72 -6.57 -29.59
C VAL A 579 -22.71 -6.29 -28.08
N SER A 580 -21.63 -6.58 -27.38
CA SER A 580 -21.52 -6.30 -25.94
C SER A 580 -21.63 -4.80 -25.64
N ALA A 581 -20.97 -3.93 -26.43
CA ALA A 581 -21.05 -2.49 -26.29
C ALA A 581 -22.46 -1.94 -26.62
N GLU A 582 -23.12 -2.47 -27.67
CA GLU A 582 -24.50 -2.11 -28.01
C GLU A 582 -25.48 -2.48 -26.87
N ILE A 583 -25.32 -3.66 -26.25
CA ILE A 583 -26.16 -4.10 -25.14
C ILE A 583 -25.90 -3.29 -23.88
N GLN A 584 -24.64 -2.94 -23.59
CA GLN A 584 -24.28 -2.07 -22.48
C GLN A 584 -24.90 -0.68 -22.62
N ALA A 585 -24.78 -0.06 -23.79
CA ALA A 585 -25.31 1.28 -24.07
C ALA A 585 -26.85 1.33 -24.15
N SER A 586 -27.50 0.18 -24.38
CA SER A 586 -28.95 0.10 -24.51
C SER A 586 -29.66 0.32 -23.16
N ARG A 587 -30.72 1.12 -23.18
CA ARG A 587 -31.65 1.33 -22.04
C ARG A 587 -32.81 0.34 -22.03
N ASP A 588 -32.76 -0.70 -22.87
CA ASP A 588 -33.80 -1.71 -22.97
C ASP A 588 -33.91 -2.54 -21.69
N SER A 589 -35.12 -3.09 -21.49
CA SER A 589 -35.34 -4.07 -20.42
C SER A 589 -34.50 -5.33 -20.63
N TYR A 590 -34.19 -6.03 -19.54
CA TYR A 590 -33.39 -7.26 -19.59
C TYR A 590 -33.89 -8.31 -20.63
N PRO A 591 -35.19 -8.63 -20.75
CA PRO A 591 -35.64 -9.56 -21.77
C PRO A 591 -35.34 -9.11 -23.20
N ARG A 592 -35.48 -7.80 -23.48
CA ARG A 592 -35.16 -7.25 -24.80
C ARG A 592 -33.66 -7.28 -25.09
N LYS A 593 -32.83 -6.96 -24.10
CA LYS A 593 -31.36 -7.10 -24.22
C LYS A 593 -30.96 -8.53 -24.58
N LEU A 594 -31.56 -9.51 -23.91
CA LEU A 594 -31.33 -10.92 -24.17
C LEU A 594 -31.77 -11.33 -25.58
N GLU A 595 -32.96 -10.91 -26.01
CA GLU A 595 -33.49 -11.20 -27.34
C GLU A 595 -32.61 -10.60 -28.43
N LYS A 596 -32.19 -9.32 -28.27
CA LYS A 596 -31.27 -8.66 -29.19
C LYS A 596 -29.95 -9.39 -29.30
N THR A 597 -29.39 -9.81 -28.17
CA THR A 597 -28.12 -10.56 -28.16
C THR A 597 -28.26 -11.89 -28.90
N LYS A 598 -29.33 -12.64 -28.64
CA LYS A 598 -29.60 -13.92 -29.32
C LYS A 598 -29.80 -13.73 -30.82
N SER A 599 -30.60 -12.71 -31.22
CA SER A 599 -30.83 -12.39 -32.64
C SER A 599 -29.55 -11.99 -33.35
N PHE A 600 -28.68 -11.21 -32.72
CA PHE A 600 -27.38 -10.83 -33.27
C PHE A 600 -26.47 -12.05 -33.47
N LEU A 601 -26.38 -12.95 -32.47
CA LEU A 601 -25.55 -14.15 -32.54
C LEU A 601 -26.09 -15.16 -33.56
N ALA A 602 -27.41 -15.17 -33.80
CA ALA A 602 -28.07 -16.02 -34.78
C ALA A 602 -28.09 -15.45 -36.19
N ASP A 603 -27.71 -14.17 -36.38
CA ASP A 603 -27.67 -13.55 -37.71
C ASP A 603 -26.52 -14.13 -38.56
N SER A 604 -26.87 -14.73 -39.70
CA SER A 604 -25.91 -15.30 -40.63
C SER A 604 -24.86 -14.30 -41.15
N LYS A 605 -25.18 -12.98 -41.15
CA LYS A 605 -24.25 -11.91 -41.57
C LYS A 605 -23.05 -11.77 -40.60
N ASN A 606 -23.19 -12.21 -39.35
CA ASN A 606 -22.11 -12.13 -38.37
C ASN A 606 -21.20 -13.35 -38.39
N GLU A 607 -21.52 -14.37 -39.21
CA GLU A 607 -20.72 -15.62 -39.42
C GLU A 607 -20.34 -16.35 -38.11
N LEU A 608 -21.17 -16.20 -37.05
CA LEU A 608 -20.87 -16.76 -35.71
C LEU A 608 -21.48 -18.17 -35.52
N LEU A 609 -22.57 -18.51 -36.24
CA LEU A 609 -23.25 -19.80 -36.08
C LEU A 609 -22.36 -20.98 -36.51
N THR A 610 -21.56 -20.76 -37.56
CA THR A 610 -20.61 -21.74 -38.09
C THR A 610 -19.31 -21.04 -38.42
N ILE A 611 -18.26 -21.41 -37.69
CA ILE A 611 -16.89 -20.88 -37.86
C ILE A 611 -16.08 -21.93 -38.59
N ASP A 612 -15.89 -21.73 -39.91
CA ASP A 612 -15.15 -22.63 -40.80
C ASP A 612 -14.02 -21.87 -41.54
N PRO A 613 -12.77 -22.34 -41.47
CA PRO A 613 -12.27 -23.46 -40.66
C PRO A 613 -12.32 -23.12 -39.15
N PRO A 614 -12.32 -24.15 -38.29
CA PRO A 614 -12.29 -23.96 -36.83
C PRO A 614 -11.12 -23.08 -36.40
N ILE A 615 -11.33 -22.25 -35.34
CA ILE A 615 -10.26 -21.42 -34.80
C ILE A 615 -10.02 -21.74 -33.33
N PRO A 616 -8.79 -21.63 -32.82
CA PRO A 616 -8.53 -21.73 -31.39
C PRO A 616 -9.15 -20.51 -30.67
N MET A 617 -9.74 -20.76 -29.49
CA MET A 617 -10.31 -19.70 -28.67
C MET A 617 -9.20 -18.73 -28.19
N PRO A 618 -9.34 -17.40 -28.36
CA PRO A 618 -8.34 -16.45 -27.86
C PRO A 618 -8.05 -16.57 -26.38
N LEU A 619 -9.10 -16.81 -25.58
CA LEU A 619 -9.04 -16.98 -24.14
C LEU A 619 -8.33 -18.27 -23.70
N ASP A 620 -8.49 -19.35 -24.48
CA ASP A 620 -7.87 -20.65 -24.23
C ASP A 620 -7.53 -21.32 -25.56
N PRO A 621 -6.29 -21.14 -26.07
CA PRO A 621 -5.90 -21.68 -27.38
C PRO A 621 -5.94 -23.19 -27.52
N SER A 622 -6.09 -23.93 -26.41
CA SER A 622 -6.27 -25.39 -26.43
C SER A 622 -7.66 -25.81 -26.92
N VAL A 623 -8.63 -24.89 -26.92
CA VAL A 623 -10.02 -25.11 -27.26
C VAL A 623 -10.30 -24.65 -28.69
N MET A 624 -10.60 -25.59 -29.60
CA MET A 624 -10.98 -25.28 -30.99
C MET A 624 -12.48 -25.09 -31.10
N ILE A 625 -12.92 -23.91 -31.54
CA ILE A 625 -14.32 -23.53 -31.69
C ILE A 625 -14.81 -23.59 -33.13
N VAL A 626 -16.07 -23.99 -33.29
CA VAL A 626 -16.74 -24.19 -34.59
C VAL A 626 -18.03 -23.38 -34.75
N GLY A 627 -18.43 -22.61 -33.73
CA GLY A 627 -19.62 -21.76 -33.76
C GLY A 627 -20.15 -21.43 -32.40
N VAL A 628 -21.25 -20.66 -32.33
CA VAL A 628 -21.93 -20.29 -31.11
C VAL A 628 -23.27 -21.00 -30.91
N VAL A 629 -23.78 -21.02 -29.69
CA VAL A 629 -25.11 -21.51 -29.31
C VAL A 629 -25.95 -20.33 -28.81
N PRO A 630 -26.69 -19.63 -29.67
CA PRO A 630 -27.45 -18.45 -29.33
C PRO A 630 -28.49 -18.69 -28.21
N GLU A 631 -29.09 -19.87 -28.18
CA GLU A 631 -30.14 -20.21 -27.19
C GLU A 631 -29.63 -20.21 -25.75
N GLU A 632 -28.36 -20.53 -25.54
CA GLU A 632 -27.72 -20.60 -24.22
C GLU A 632 -27.13 -19.27 -23.76
N THR A 633 -27.27 -18.25 -24.59
CA THR A 633 -26.80 -16.89 -24.27
C THR A 633 -27.55 -16.33 -23.07
N ARG A 634 -26.83 -15.65 -22.18
CA ARG A 634 -27.38 -14.93 -21.04
C ARG A 634 -26.85 -13.51 -21.01
N VAL A 635 -27.61 -12.59 -20.48
CA VAL A 635 -27.17 -11.24 -20.13
C VAL A 635 -27.23 -11.12 -18.60
N PHE A 636 -26.21 -10.66 -17.94
CA PHE A 636 -26.23 -10.51 -16.48
C PHE A 636 -26.86 -9.18 -16.06
N LYS A 637 -27.61 -9.20 -14.96
CA LYS A 637 -28.23 -8.01 -14.37
C LYS A 637 -27.20 -7.22 -13.57
N SER A 638 -26.33 -6.50 -14.25
CA SER A 638 -25.40 -5.56 -13.63
C SER A 638 -25.36 -4.25 -14.42
N SER A 639 -24.72 -3.22 -13.89
CA SER A 639 -24.57 -1.91 -14.57
C SER A 639 -23.94 -2.02 -15.95
N LEU A 640 -23.00 -2.95 -16.13
CA LEU A 640 -22.29 -3.19 -17.39
C LEU A 640 -22.99 -4.19 -18.31
N SER A 641 -24.03 -4.88 -17.83
CA SER A 641 -24.77 -5.89 -18.60
C SER A 641 -23.87 -6.89 -19.34
N PRO A 642 -22.92 -7.61 -18.67
CA PRO A 642 -22.06 -8.57 -19.35
C PRO A 642 -22.87 -9.65 -20.07
N ILE A 643 -22.32 -10.13 -21.18
CA ILE A 643 -22.96 -11.19 -21.97
C ILE A 643 -22.25 -12.52 -21.79
N MET A 644 -22.98 -13.61 -21.57
CA MET A 644 -22.46 -14.96 -21.64
C MET A 644 -22.72 -15.53 -23.04
N VAL A 645 -21.67 -15.95 -23.71
CA VAL A 645 -21.72 -16.59 -25.03
C VAL A 645 -21.18 -18.00 -24.90
N THR A 646 -21.97 -18.99 -25.34
CA THR A 646 -21.56 -20.39 -25.33
C THR A 646 -21.07 -20.78 -26.71
N PHE A 647 -19.82 -21.26 -26.82
CA PHE A 647 -19.23 -21.78 -28.06
C PHE A 647 -19.37 -23.29 -28.16
N LYS A 648 -19.54 -23.77 -29.39
CA LYS A 648 -19.40 -25.17 -29.71
C LYS A 648 -17.92 -25.47 -29.99
N THR A 649 -17.42 -26.57 -29.46
CA THR A 649 -16.05 -27.01 -29.75
C THR A 649 -16.04 -28.13 -30.80
N ILE A 650 -14.88 -28.39 -31.40
CA ILE A 650 -14.68 -29.53 -32.32
C ILE A 650 -15.04 -30.86 -31.64
N SER A 651 -14.78 -31.02 -30.32
CA SER A 651 -15.11 -32.22 -29.57
C SER A 651 -16.61 -32.41 -29.30
N GLY A 652 -17.46 -31.47 -29.74
CA GLY A 652 -18.89 -31.44 -29.43
C GLY A 652 -19.23 -30.94 -28.03
N SER A 653 -18.22 -30.58 -27.20
CA SER A 653 -18.43 -29.97 -25.92
C SER A 653 -18.78 -28.49 -26.07
N LYS A 654 -19.25 -27.90 -24.96
CA LYS A 654 -19.60 -26.47 -24.88
C LYS A 654 -18.56 -25.71 -24.07
N TYR A 655 -18.20 -24.53 -24.53
CA TYR A 655 -17.27 -23.63 -23.85
C TYR A 655 -17.93 -22.26 -23.64
N PRO A 656 -18.55 -22.00 -22.48
CA PRO A 656 -19.15 -20.71 -22.18
C PRO A 656 -18.11 -19.71 -21.70
N ILE A 657 -18.22 -18.47 -22.20
CA ILE A 657 -17.45 -17.33 -21.76
C ILE A 657 -18.35 -16.18 -21.33
N ILE A 658 -17.87 -15.34 -20.42
CA ILE A 658 -18.48 -14.06 -20.09
C ILE A 658 -17.65 -12.98 -20.77
N PHE A 659 -18.30 -12.16 -21.59
CA PHE A 659 -17.68 -11.01 -22.22
C PHE A 659 -18.18 -9.72 -21.55
N LYS A 660 -17.25 -8.88 -21.10
CA LYS A 660 -17.51 -7.61 -20.46
C LYS A 660 -17.00 -6.46 -21.31
N THR A 661 -17.77 -5.37 -21.40
CA THR A 661 -17.37 -4.11 -22.02
C THR A 661 -17.61 -2.97 -21.02
N GLY A 662 -16.73 -1.98 -20.99
CA GLY A 662 -16.76 -0.87 -20.02
C GLY A 662 -16.03 -1.18 -18.70
N ASP A 663 -15.28 -2.29 -18.65
CA ASP A 663 -14.50 -2.72 -17.48
C ASP A 663 -13.06 -3.05 -17.88
N ASP A 664 -12.10 -2.68 -17.05
CA ASP A 664 -10.68 -2.97 -17.27
C ASP A 664 -10.29 -4.31 -16.63
N LEU A 665 -10.29 -5.36 -17.42
CA LEU A 665 -9.98 -6.72 -16.95
C LEU A 665 -8.49 -7.02 -16.80
N ARG A 666 -7.58 -6.06 -17.03
CA ARG A 666 -6.13 -6.29 -16.85
C ARG A 666 -5.77 -6.58 -15.40
N GLN A 667 -6.49 -5.97 -14.44
CA GLN A 667 -6.31 -6.25 -13.01
C GLN A 667 -6.75 -7.67 -12.65
N ASP A 668 -7.94 -8.08 -13.08
CA ASP A 668 -8.43 -9.45 -12.91
C ASP A 668 -7.51 -10.47 -13.56
N GLN A 669 -7.03 -10.19 -14.78
CA GLN A 669 -6.08 -11.03 -15.51
C GLN A 669 -4.77 -11.22 -14.73
N LEU A 670 -4.21 -10.13 -14.16
CA LEU A 670 -3.02 -10.20 -13.32
C LEU A 670 -3.27 -11.06 -12.08
N VAL A 671 -4.37 -10.84 -11.38
CA VAL A 671 -4.69 -11.59 -10.16
C VAL A 671 -4.85 -13.06 -10.45
N ILE A 672 -5.61 -13.45 -11.48
CA ILE A 672 -5.80 -14.86 -11.84
C ILE A 672 -4.49 -15.50 -12.30
N GLN A 673 -3.64 -14.78 -12.99
CA GLN A 673 -2.31 -15.27 -13.35
C GLN A 673 -1.46 -15.53 -12.09
N ILE A 674 -1.45 -14.63 -11.13
CA ILE A 674 -0.72 -14.82 -9.86
C ILE A 674 -1.33 -15.98 -9.05
N ILE A 675 -2.67 -16.14 -9.03
CA ILE A 675 -3.33 -17.30 -8.41
C ILE A 675 -2.89 -18.59 -9.09
N THR A 676 -2.81 -18.62 -10.42
CA THR A 676 -2.33 -19.78 -11.19
C THR A 676 -0.88 -20.13 -10.84
N LEU A 677 -0.02 -19.12 -10.68
CA LEU A 677 1.35 -19.32 -10.23
C LEU A 677 1.40 -19.85 -8.80
N MET A 678 0.65 -19.25 -7.88
CA MET A 678 0.61 -19.69 -6.48
C MET A 678 0.09 -21.12 -6.36
N ASP A 679 -0.90 -21.51 -7.14
CA ASP A 679 -1.39 -22.89 -7.23
C ASP A 679 -0.27 -23.85 -7.64
N GLN A 680 0.49 -23.53 -8.68
CA GLN A 680 1.62 -24.35 -9.10
C GLN A 680 2.74 -24.42 -8.03
N LEU A 681 3.00 -23.32 -7.31
CA LEU A 681 3.98 -23.29 -6.24
C LEU A 681 3.53 -24.20 -5.07
N LEU A 682 2.25 -24.16 -4.72
CA LEU A 682 1.67 -25.05 -3.72
C LEU A 682 1.74 -26.52 -4.15
N GLN A 683 1.42 -26.82 -5.40
CA GLN A 683 1.51 -28.19 -5.94
C GLN A 683 2.96 -28.71 -5.96
N LYS A 684 3.96 -27.87 -6.22
CA LYS A 684 5.39 -28.21 -6.11
C LYS A 684 5.79 -28.60 -4.68
N GLU A 685 5.13 -28.01 -3.67
CA GLU A 685 5.29 -28.39 -2.24
C GLU A 685 4.37 -29.55 -1.82
N ASN A 686 3.80 -30.29 -2.79
CA ASN A 686 2.83 -31.39 -2.59
C ASN A 686 1.54 -30.98 -1.87
N LEU A 687 1.12 -29.72 -2.01
CA LEU A 687 -0.09 -29.17 -1.44
C LEU A 687 -1.11 -28.82 -2.54
N ASP A 688 -1.98 -29.75 -2.89
CA ASP A 688 -3.09 -29.54 -3.82
C ASP A 688 -4.31 -29.00 -3.08
N LEU A 689 -4.54 -27.70 -3.15
CA LEU A 689 -5.65 -27.00 -2.50
C LEU A 689 -6.89 -26.85 -3.37
N LYS A 690 -7.00 -27.61 -4.47
CA LYS A 690 -8.21 -27.60 -5.32
C LYS A 690 -8.62 -26.20 -5.75
N LEU A 691 -7.65 -25.38 -6.14
CA LEU A 691 -7.91 -24.04 -6.66
C LEU A 691 -8.51 -24.12 -8.06
N SER A 692 -9.30 -23.12 -8.44
CA SER A 692 -9.96 -23.03 -9.74
C SER A 692 -9.59 -21.72 -10.46
N PRO A 693 -8.32 -21.55 -10.89
CA PRO A 693 -7.94 -20.37 -11.65
C PRO A 693 -8.54 -20.45 -13.06
N TYR A 694 -9.68 -19.80 -13.24
CA TYR A 694 -10.35 -19.73 -14.54
C TYR A 694 -9.61 -18.77 -15.50
N LYS A 695 -9.81 -18.94 -16.80
CA LYS A 695 -9.12 -18.11 -17.80
C LYS A 695 -9.70 -16.70 -17.86
N ILE A 696 -8.86 -15.68 -17.94
CA ILE A 696 -9.22 -14.29 -18.25
C ILE A 696 -8.29 -13.76 -19.33
N LEU A 697 -8.86 -12.99 -20.26
CA LEU A 697 -8.10 -12.28 -21.28
C LEU A 697 -8.68 -10.89 -21.47
N ALA A 698 -7.93 -9.85 -21.13
CA ALA A 698 -8.22 -8.49 -21.55
C ALA A 698 -8.00 -8.39 -23.07
N THR A 699 -8.97 -7.88 -23.80
CA THR A 699 -8.90 -7.69 -25.25
C THR A 699 -8.69 -6.23 -25.64
N SER A 700 -8.96 -5.32 -24.70
CA SER A 700 -8.65 -3.90 -24.74
C SER A 700 -8.57 -3.35 -23.32
N THR A 701 -8.31 -2.07 -23.17
CA THR A 701 -8.34 -1.37 -21.85
C THR A 701 -9.72 -1.28 -21.20
N SER A 702 -10.78 -1.59 -21.95
CA SER A 702 -12.17 -1.48 -21.48
C SER A 702 -13.02 -2.69 -21.84
N ALA A 703 -12.44 -3.78 -22.33
CA ALA A 703 -13.16 -4.98 -22.67
C ALA A 703 -12.31 -6.22 -22.52
N GLY A 704 -12.96 -7.36 -22.27
CA GLY A 704 -12.30 -8.64 -22.23
C GLY A 704 -13.27 -9.79 -21.96
N ALA A 705 -12.71 -11.00 -21.94
CA ALA A 705 -13.44 -12.24 -21.74
C ALA A 705 -12.92 -12.99 -20.51
N SER A 706 -13.83 -13.63 -19.81
CA SER A 706 -13.53 -14.61 -18.76
C SER A 706 -14.23 -15.93 -19.01
N GLN A 707 -13.61 -17.02 -18.66
CA GLN A 707 -14.21 -18.35 -18.69
C GLN A 707 -15.37 -18.41 -17.69
N PHE A 708 -16.51 -18.91 -18.10
CA PHE A 708 -17.60 -19.19 -17.18
C PHE A 708 -17.42 -20.57 -16.55
N VAL A 709 -17.25 -20.61 -15.23
CA VAL A 709 -17.21 -21.85 -14.45
C VAL A 709 -18.61 -22.09 -13.88
N PRO A 710 -19.25 -23.26 -14.14
CA PRO A 710 -20.57 -23.57 -13.60
C PRO A 710 -20.57 -23.53 -12.08
N SER A 711 -21.19 -22.52 -11.51
CA SER A 711 -21.19 -22.23 -10.08
C SER A 711 -22.35 -21.30 -9.70
N GLN A 712 -22.59 -21.11 -8.41
CA GLN A 712 -23.53 -20.13 -7.88
C GLN A 712 -22.81 -19.23 -6.88
N THR A 713 -23.23 -17.96 -6.82
CA THR A 713 -22.74 -17.04 -5.80
C THR A 713 -23.27 -17.43 -4.43
N LEU A 714 -22.49 -17.21 -3.37
CA LEU A 714 -22.96 -17.48 -2.00
C LEU A 714 -24.21 -16.66 -1.66
N SER A 715 -24.38 -15.48 -2.24
CA SER A 715 -25.60 -14.66 -2.11
C SER A 715 -26.83 -15.38 -2.67
N ALA A 716 -26.73 -15.93 -3.89
CA ALA A 716 -27.82 -16.71 -4.50
C ALA A 716 -28.13 -18.00 -3.71
N ILE A 717 -27.10 -18.66 -3.18
CA ILE A 717 -27.23 -19.84 -2.34
C ILE A 717 -27.90 -19.45 -1.02
N ALA A 718 -27.50 -18.35 -0.36
CA ALA A 718 -28.07 -17.87 0.89
C ALA A 718 -29.56 -17.45 0.75
N SER A 719 -29.92 -16.90 -0.42
CA SER A 719 -31.31 -16.58 -0.73
C SER A 719 -32.21 -17.82 -0.84
N LYS A 720 -31.62 -18.95 -1.25
CA LYS A 720 -32.36 -20.22 -1.40
C LYS A 720 -32.36 -21.05 -0.10
N PHE A 721 -31.26 -21.00 0.66
CA PHE A 721 -31.09 -21.80 1.89
C PHE A 721 -30.80 -20.88 3.07
N HIS A 722 -31.76 -20.74 3.98
CA HIS A 722 -31.64 -19.79 5.10
C HIS A 722 -30.80 -20.32 6.27
N THR A 723 -30.59 -21.64 6.37
CA THR A 723 -29.81 -22.26 7.44
C THR A 723 -28.57 -22.91 6.85
N ASN A 724 -27.38 -22.47 7.24
CA ASN A 724 -26.08 -22.96 6.76
C ASN A 724 -26.07 -23.13 5.22
N PRO A 725 -26.15 -22.01 4.47
CA PRO A 725 -26.50 -22.06 3.05
C PRO A 725 -25.47 -22.83 2.22
N ALA A 726 -24.18 -22.65 2.47
CA ALA A 726 -23.14 -23.33 1.70
C ALA A 726 -23.18 -24.85 1.94
N LEU A 727 -23.35 -25.30 3.18
CA LEU A 727 -23.46 -26.71 3.49
C LEU A 727 -24.77 -27.34 2.90
N ALA A 728 -25.88 -26.61 2.94
CA ALA A 728 -27.14 -27.06 2.36
C ALA A 728 -27.02 -27.24 0.84
N TYR A 729 -26.32 -26.35 0.17
CA TYR A 729 -26.02 -26.44 -1.26
C TYR A 729 -25.13 -27.66 -1.59
N LEU A 730 -24.08 -27.89 -0.81
CA LEU A 730 -23.22 -29.07 -0.99
C LEU A 730 -23.98 -30.38 -0.77
N ARG A 731 -24.85 -30.44 0.26
CA ARG A 731 -25.73 -31.58 0.51
C ARG A 731 -26.71 -31.84 -0.63
N GLN A 732 -27.27 -30.79 -1.22
CA GLN A 732 -28.19 -30.94 -2.36
C GLN A 732 -27.54 -31.63 -3.55
N HIS A 733 -26.28 -31.31 -3.83
CA HIS A 733 -25.56 -31.81 -5.01
C HIS A 733 -24.78 -33.11 -4.76
N ASN A 734 -24.31 -33.31 -3.53
CA ASN A 734 -23.46 -34.46 -3.17
C ASN A 734 -23.86 -35.02 -1.79
N PRO A 735 -25.10 -35.55 -1.65
CA PRO A 735 -25.57 -36.09 -0.40
C PRO A 735 -24.86 -37.41 -0.03
N ASP A 736 -24.56 -37.57 1.26
CA ASP A 736 -24.10 -38.82 1.85
C ASP A 736 -24.51 -38.86 3.31
N ASP A 737 -25.63 -39.62 3.59
CA ASP A 737 -26.19 -39.70 4.93
C ASP A 737 -25.29 -40.37 5.97
N ARG A 738 -24.24 -41.07 5.52
CA ARG A 738 -23.27 -41.74 6.42
C ARG A 738 -22.06 -40.86 6.71
N ALA A 739 -21.82 -39.82 5.91
CA ALA A 739 -20.68 -38.93 6.07
C ALA A 739 -20.92 -37.85 7.12
N TYR A 740 -19.86 -37.38 7.73
CA TYR A 740 -19.90 -36.20 8.60
C TYR A 740 -20.49 -34.99 7.85
N LEU A 741 -21.38 -34.26 8.45
CA LEU A 741 -22.13 -33.15 7.87
C LEU A 741 -23.07 -33.53 6.68
N GLY A 742 -23.28 -34.81 6.38
CA GLY A 742 -24.23 -35.24 5.34
C GLY A 742 -23.78 -34.94 3.90
N VAL A 743 -22.49 -34.75 3.65
CA VAL A 743 -21.87 -34.45 2.35
C VAL A 743 -20.78 -35.46 2.05
N ARG A 744 -20.64 -35.87 0.81
CA ARG A 744 -19.51 -36.73 0.38
C ARG A 744 -18.17 -36.16 0.82
N LYS A 745 -17.30 -37.03 1.35
CA LYS A 745 -16.01 -36.63 1.91
C LYS A 745 -15.14 -35.87 0.90
N GLU A 746 -15.12 -36.31 -0.35
CA GLU A 746 -14.33 -35.71 -1.42
C GLU A 746 -14.79 -34.26 -1.69
N THR A 747 -16.10 -34.03 -1.71
CA THR A 747 -16.68 -32.70 -1.93
C THR A 747 -16.40 -31.78 -0.76
N LEU A 748 -16.50 -32.27 0.47
CA LEU A 748 -16.21 -31.47 1.66
C LEU A 748 -14.71 -31.14 1.75
N ASP A 749 -13.83 -32.09 1.41
CA ASP A 749 -12.38 -31.90 1.35
C ASP A 749 -12.03 -30.87 0.26
N THR A 750 -12.64 -30.97 -0.92
CA THR A 750 -12.46 -29.98 -2.00
C THR A 750 -12.87 -28.58 -1.56
N PHE A 751 -14.03 -28.46 -0.90
CA PHE A 751 -14.49 -27.18 -0.37
C PHE A 751 -13.53 -26.62 0.68
N THR A 752 -13.13 -27.43 1.64
CA THR A 752 -12.23 -27.04 2.73
C THR A 752 -10.87 -26.57 2.19
N LYS A 753 -10.28 -27.33 1.26
CA LYS A 753 -9.02 -27.01 0.63
C LYS A 753 -9.08 -25.74 -0.20
N SER A 754 -10.10 -25.62 -1.06
CA SER A 754 -10.24 -24.42 -1.92
C SER A 754 -10.49 -23.15 -1.10
N CYS A 755 -11.32 -23.23 -0.06
CA CYS A 755 -11.48 -22.12 0.89
C CYS A 755 -10.15 -21.72 1.54
N ALA A 756 -9.34 -22.68 1.99
CA ALA A 756 -8.06 -22.41 2.62
C ALA A 756 -7.09 -21.72 1.65
N GLY A 757 -6.99 -22.23 0.43
CA GLY A 757 -6.13 -21.64 -0.59
C GLY A 757 -6.53 -20.21 -0.94
N TYR A 758 -7.81 -19.97 -1.22
CA TYR A 758 -8.29 -18.63 -1.53
C TYR A 758 -8.18 -17.66 -0.36
N CYS A 759 -8.43 -18.08 0.89
CA CYS A 759 -8.23 -17.24 2.07
C CYS A 759 -6.78 -16.74 2.16
N VAL A 760 -5.81 -17.62 2.00
CA VAL A 760 -4.38 -17.24 2.09
C VAL A 760 -3.94 -16.39 0.90
N ILE A 761 -4.31 -16.77 -0.32
CA ILE A 761 -3.90 -16.06 -1.54
C ILE A 761 -4.51 -14.65 -1.56
N THR A 762 -5.81 -14.52 -1.25
CA THR A 762 -6.46 -13.20 -1.21
C THR A 762 -5.95 -12.32 -0.07
N TYR A 763 -5.52 -12.93 1.04
CA TYR A 763 -4.81 -12.22 2.11
C TYR A 763 -3.47 -11.65 1.61
N ILE A 764 -2.63 -12.48 0.97
CA ILE A 764 -1.32 -12.04 0.44
C ILE A 764 -1.49 -10.92 -0.60
N LEU A 765 -2.44 -11.08 -1.53
CA LEU A 765 -2.71 -10.10 -2.58
C LEU A 765 -3.49 -8.87 -2.08
N GLY A 766 -3.98 -8.92 -0.84
CA GLY A 766 -4.78 -7.82 -0.28
C GLY A 766 -6.06 -7.55 -1.04
N VAL A 767 -6.75 -8.61 -1.48
CA VAL A 767 -7.99 -8.48 -2.26
C VAL A 767 -9.10 -7.91 -1.39
N GLY A 768 -9.73 -6.82 -1.85
CA GLY A 768 -10.85 -6.14 -1.20
C GLY A 768 -12.22 -6.51 -1.79
N ASP A 769 -13.24 -5.79 -1.33
CA ASP A 769 -14.64 -5.89 -1.78
C ASP A 769 -15.21 -7.32 -1.83
N ARG A 770 -14.90 -8.12 -0.81
CA ARG A 770 -15.44 -9.49 -0.73
C ARG A 770 -16.80 -9.51 -0.05
N HIS A 771 -17.84 -9.59 -0.85
CA HIS A 771 -19.22 -9.83 -0.45
C HIS A 771 -19.69 -11.16 -1.05
N LEU A 772 -20.84 -11.67 -0.61
CA LEU A 772 -21.33 -13.00 -0.98
C LEU A 772 -21.61 -13.17 -2.50
N GLU A 773 -21.71 -12.08 -3.26
CA GLU A 773 -21.85 -12.14 -4.73
C GLU A 773 -20.51 -12.38 -5.45
N ASN A 774 -19.38 -12.03 -4.81
CA ASN A 774 -18.03 -12.26 -5.36
C ASN A 774 -17.41 -13.59 -4.93
N LEU A 775 -18.16 -14.36 -4.13
CA LEU A 775 -17.77 -15.68 -3.63
C LEU A 775 -18.62 -16.74 -4.33
N LEU A 776 -18.00 -17.65 -5.05
CA LEU A 776 -18.67 -18.66 -5.87
C LEU A 776 -18.40 -20.06 -5.37
N LEU A 777 -19.42 -20.90 -5.48
CA LEU A 777 -19.36 -22.30 -5.09
C LEU A 777 -19.87 -23.17 -6.23
N ALA A 778 -19.01 -24.06 -6.72
CA ALA A 778 -19.39 -25.06 -7.72
C ALA A 778 -20.07 -26.28 -7.09
N PRO A 779 -20.89 -27.04 -7.84
CA PRO A 779 -21.59 -28.20 -7.32
C PRO A 779 -20.70 -29.30 -6.76
N ASP A 780 -19.46 -29.40 -7.25
CA ASP A 780 -18.47 -30.41 -6.84
C ASP A 780 -17.63 -30.00 -5.60
N GLY A 781 -17.92 -28.84 -5.02
CA GLY A 781 -17.26 -28.31 -3.83
C GLY A 781 -16.15 -27.30 -4.07
N HIS A 782 -15.76 -27.03 -5.32
CA HIS A 782 -14.77 -25.98 -5.57
C HIS A 782 -15.34 -24.61 -5.20
N PHE A 783 -14.66 -23.95 -4.27
CA PHE A 783 -14.90 -22.57 -3.87
C PHE A 783 -13.87 -21.67 -4.53
N PHE A 784 -14.30 -20.53 -5.07
CA PHE A 784 -13.39 -19.58 -5.70
C PHE A 784 -13.94 -18.15 -5.67
N HIS A 785 -13.07 -17.18 -5.95
CA HIS A 785 -13.40 -15.77 -5.99
C HIS A 785 -13.52 -15.26 -7.42
N ALA A 786 -14.39 -14.29 -7.62
CA ALA A 786 -14.51 -13.53 -8.86
C ALA A 786 -14.47 -12.04 -8.57
N ASP A 787 -14.25 -11.23 -9.60
CA ASP A 787 -14.23 -9.77 -9.55
C ASP A 787 -13.14 -9.22 -8.62
N PHE A 788 -11.98 -8.93 -9.18
CA PHE A 788 -10.80 -8.42 -8.45
C PHE A 788 -10.57 -6.93 -8.67
N GLY A 789 -11.66 -6.13 -8.71
CA GLY A 789 -11.60 -4.69 -8.87
C GLY A 789 -10.85 -3.93 -7.77
N PHE A 790 -10.56 -4.58 -6.62
CA PHE A 790 -9.82 -4.02 -5.49
C PHE A 790 -8.76 -4.99 -5.01
N ILE A 791 -7.49 -4.58 -5.07
CA ILE A 791 -6.33 -5.37 -4.60
C ILE A 791 -5.38 -4.50 -3.78
N LEU A 792 -4.28 -5.09 -3.31
CA LEU A 792 -3.21 -4.40 -2.57
C LEU A 792 -3.71 -3.64 -1.33
N GLY A 793 -4.71 -4.22 -0.65
CA GLY A 793 -5.28 -3.65 0.57
C GLY A 793 -6.26 -2.50 0.35
N ARG A 794 -6.64 -2.21 -0.90
CA ARG A 794 -7.76 -1.32 -1.19
C ARG A 794 -9.07 -2.06 -0.96
N ASP A 795 -10.01 -1.42 -0.30
CA ASP A 795 -11.35 -1.96 -0.05
C ASP A 795 -12.34 -0.78 0.02
N PRO A 796 -13.49 -0.82 -0.66
CA PRO A 796 -14.50 0.22 -0.57
C PRO A 796 -15.17 0.27 0.82
N LYS A 797 -15.08 -0.83 1.58
CA LYS A 797 -15.64 -0.93 2.93
C LYS A 797 -14.63 -0.45 3.96
N PRO A 798 -14.98 0.52 4.83
CA PRO A 798 -14.12 0.92 5.93
C PRO A 798 -13.96 -0.26 6.91
N PHE A 799 -12.74 -0.49 7.39
CA PHE A 799 -12.41 -1.54 8.37
C PHE A 799 -12.70 -2.98 7.90
N ALA A 800 -12.61 -3.23 6.59
CA ALA A 800 -12.73 -4.59 6.07
C ALA A 800 -11.70 -5.53 6.69
N PRO A 801 -12.07 -6.78 7.02
CA PRO A 801 -11.12 -7.74 7.58
C PRO A 801 -9.99 -8.03 6.59
N ALA A 802 -8.77 -8.17 7.11
CA ALA A 802 -7.59 -8.42 6.29
C ALA A 802 -7.67 -9.78 5.58
N LEU A 803 -8.18 -10.81 6.26
CA LEU A 803 -8.43 -12.13 5.69
C LEU A 803 -9.92 -12.29 5.41
N LYS A 804 -10.28 -12.87 4.27
CA LYS A 804 -11.67 -12.96 3.77
C LYS A 804 -12.28 -14.32 4.11
N LEU A 805 -12.51 -14.54 5.40
CA LEU A 805 -13.18 -15.72 5.94
C LEU A 805 -14.57 -15.31 6.43
N SER A 806 -15.63 -15.74 5.73
CA SER A 806 -17.00 -15.46 6.12
C SER A 806 -17.54 -16.50 7.11
N LYS A 807 -18.60 -16.11 7.83
CA LYS A 807 -19.28 -17.03 8.74
C LYS A 807 -19.89 -18.23 8.01
N GLU A 808 -20.46 -18.01 6.81
CA GLU A 808 -21.04 -19.06 5.97
C GLU A 808 -20.01 -20.12 5.58
N MET A 809 -18.76 -19.71 5.34
CA MET A 809 -17.65 -20.64 5.05
C MET A 809 -17.32 -21.48 6.28
N ALA A 810 -17.17 -20.86 7.46
CA ALA A 810 -16.86 -21.56 8.71
C ALA A 810 -17.99 -22.49 9.14
N ASP A 811 -19.24 -22.04 9.03
CA ASP A 811 -20.43 -22.85 9.36
C ASP A 811 -20.56 -24.07 8.44
N ALA A 812 -20.20 -23.95 7.15
CA ALA A 812 -20.20 -25.08 6.20
C ALA A 812 -19.16 -26.15 6.55
N MET A 813 -18.11 -25.78 7.28
CA MET A 813 -17.09 -26.70 7.81
C MET A 813 -17.47 -27.27 9.20
N GLY A 814 -18.68 -27.03 9.70
CA GLY A 814 -19.14 -27.51 11.00
C GLY A 814 -18.98 -26.51 12.15
N GLY A 815 -18.52 -25.31 11.86
CA GLY A 815 -18.42 -24.19 12.81
C GLY A 815 -17.02 -24.02 13.42
N ALA A 816 -16.77 -22.78 13.83
CA ALA A 816 -15.50 -22.35 14.46
C ALA A 816 -15.56 -22.34 16.01
N ASN A 817 -16.76 -22.29 16.61
CA ASN A 817 -16.96 -22.25 18.06
C ASN A 817 -18.08 -23.20 18.52
N PRO A 818 -17.77 -24.37 19.15
CA PRO A 818 -16.42 -24.96 19.23
C PRO A 818 -15.89 -25.39 17.85
N PRO A 819 -14.57 -25.40 17.63
CA PRO A 819 -14.02 -25.72 16.31
C PRO A 819 -14.28 -27.19 15.97
N SER A 820 -14.85 -27.42 14.80
CA SER A 820 -15.02 -28.77 14.26
C SER A 820 -13.69 -29.34 13.75
N GLU A 821 -13.60 -30.64 13.56
CA GLU A 821 -12.42 -31.31 12.99
C GLU A 821 -12.13 -30.78 11.58
N VAL A 822 -13.15 -30.57 10.76
CA VAL A 822 -13.02 -30.01 9.40
C VAL A 822 -12.50 -28.58 9.43
N TYR A 823 -12.97 -27.76 10.36
CA TYR A 823 -12.49 -26.41 10.53
C TYR A 823 -11.01 -26.37 11.01
N LEU A 824 -10.62 -27.29 11.87
CA LEU A 824 -9.22 -27.42 12.27
C LEU A 824 -8.33 -27.86 11.09
N GLN A 825 -8.79 -28.75 10.22
CA GLN A 825 -8.11 -29.11 8.98
C GLN A 825 -8.00 -27.91 8.03
N PHE A 826 -9.04 -27.09 7.90
CA PHE A 826 -8.99 -25.84 7.15
C PHE A 826 -7.88 -24.91 7.67
N LYS A 827 -7.80 -24.68 9.00
CA LYS A 827 -6.71 -23.87 9.58
C LYS A 827 -5.35 -24.44 9.23
N GLN A 828 -5.19 -25.75 9.31
CA GLN A 828 -3.96 -26.45 8.95
C GLN A 828 -3.55 -26.22 7.49
N TYR A 829 -4.51 -26.31 6.54
CA TYR A 829 -4.26 -26.00 5.14
C TYR A 829 -3.87 -24.55 4.92
N CYS A 830 -4.49 -23.60 5.65
CA CYS A 830 -4.09 -22.19 5.61
C CYS A 830 -2.64 -22.00 6.07
N PHE A 831 -2.22 -22.63 7.18
CA PHE A 831 -0.88 -22.51 7.69
C PHE A 831 0.18 -23.11 6.74
N LEU A 832 -0.10 -24.29 6.19
CA LEU A 832 0.77 -24.94 5.20
C LEU A 832 0.88 -24.11 3.93
N ALA A 833 -0.24 -23.57 3.43
CA ALA A 833 -0.26 -22.72 2.24
C ALA A 833 0.55 -21.44 2.46
N PHE A 834 0.37 -20.79 3.60
CA PHE A 834 1.09 -19.56 3.92
C PHE A 834 2.60 -19.81 4.05
N ALA A 835 3.01 -20.85 4.75
CA ALA A 835 4.41 -21.24 4.89
C ALA A 835 5.05 -21.56 3.53
N ALA A 836 4.35 -22.32 2.67
CA ALA A 836 4.81 -22.66 1.33
C ALA A 836 4.99 -21.41 0.44
N LEU A 837 4.00 -20.50 0.42
CA LEU A 837 4.07 -19.28 -0.38
C LEU A 837 5.11 -18.28 0.15
N ARG A 838 5.38 -18.23 1.45
CA ARG A 838 6.48 -17.44 2.04
C ARG A 838 7.85 -17.86 1.50
N LYS A 839 8.10 -19.15 1.29
CA LYS A 839 9.34 -19.64 0.68
C LYS A 839 9.56 -19.10 -0.74
N SER A 840 8.47 -18.88 -1.48
CA SER A 840 8.49 -18.34 -2.85
C SER A 840 8.21 -16.85 -2.92
N SER A 841 8.28 -16.13 -1.80
CA SER A 841 7.97 -14.69 -1.72
C SER A 841 8.82 -13.85 -2.68
N ASN A 842 10.10 -14.19 -2.87
CA ASN A 842 10.98 -13.45 -3.77
C ASN A 842 10.48 -13.47 -5.22
N LEU A 843 10.03 -14.63 -5.72
CA LEU A 843 9.44 -14.74 -7.05
C LEU A 843 8.21 -13.85 -7.19
N ILE A 844 7.29 -13.92 -6.22
CA ILE A 844 6.05 -13.14 -6.25
C ILE A 844 6.36 -11.64 -6.19
N LEU A 845 7.28 -11.20 -5.32
CA LEU A 845 7.69 -9.79 -5.21
C LEU A 845 8.38 -9.29 -6.48
N ASN A 846 9.20 -10.12 -7.14
CA ASN A 846 9.85 -9.76 -8.40
C ASN A 846 8.81 -9.59 -9.52
N LEU A 847 7.80 -10.45 -9.60
CA LEU A 847 6.71 -10.30 -10.57
C LEU A 847 5.92 -9.00 -10.35
N PHE A 848 5.60 -8.65 -9.11
CA PHE A 848 4.98 -7.35 -8.80
C PHE A 848 5.91 -6.17 -9.12
N SER A 849 7.22 -6.30 -8.89
CA SER A 849 8.19 -5.27 -9.24
C SER A 849 8.22 -4.96 -10.75
N LEU A 850 8.06 -5.98 -11.60
CA LEU A 850 7.94 -5.78 -13.05
C LEU A 850 6.64 -5.09 -13.45
N MET A 851 5.60 -5.15 -12.61
CA MET A 851 4.29 -4.55 -12.86
C MET A 851 4.14 -3.11 -12.32
N VAL A 852 5.11 -2.57 -11.59
CA VAL A 852 5.02 -1.24 -10.95
C VAL A 852 4.67 -0.13 -11.93
N HIS A 853 5.17 -0.22 -13.17
CA HIS A 853 4.86 0.74 -14.24
C HIS A 853 3.74 0.27 -15.18
N ALA A 854 3.02 -0.79 -14.84
CA ALA A 854 1.85 -1.20 -15.59
C ALA A 854 0.69 -0.23 -15.31
N ASN A 855 -0.10 0.08 -16.36
CA ASN A 855 -1.26 0.97 -16.21
C ASN A 855 -2.48 0.19 -15.68
N ILE A 856 -2.30 -0.54 -14.58
CA ILE A 856 -3.33 -1.31 -13.89
C ILE A 856 -3.91 -0.46 -12.75
N PRO A 857 -5.23 -0.37 -12.56
CA PRO A 857 -5.87 0.62 -11.70
C PRO A 857 -5.28 0.75 -10.29
N ASP A 858 -5.16 -0.36 -9.55
CA ASP A 858 -4.70 -0.31 -8.16
C ASP A 858 -3.18 -0.20 -8.02
N ILE A 859 -2.42 -0.67 -9.01
CA ILE A 859 -0.97 -0.48 -9.06
C ILE A 859 -0.66 0.97 -9.42
N LYS A 860 -1.36 1.53 -10.42
CA LYS A 860 -1.19 2.93 -10.87
C LYS A 860 -1.52 3.92 -9.75
N ALA A 861 -2.46 3.60 -8.88
CA ALA A 861 -2.85 4.49 -7.78
C ALA A 861 -1.72 4.73 -6.77
N GLU A 862 -0.89 3.73 -6.49
CA GLU A 862 0.24 3.81 -5.55
C GLU A 862 1.40 2.89 -6.00
N PRO A 863 2.06 3.19 -7.14
CA PRO A 863 3.07 2.32 -7.74
C PRO A 863 4.23 2.03 -6.80
N ASP A 864 4.72 3.04 -6.08
CA ASP A 864 5.85 2.91 -5.15
C ASP A 864 5.55 1.99 -3.95
N LYS A 865 4.28 1.81 -3.61
CA LYS A 865 3.85 0.99 -2.47
C LYS A 865 3.36 -0.40 -2.87
N ALA A 866 3.14 -0.66 -4.16
CA ALA A 866 2.53 -1.91 -4.62
C ALA A 866 3.31 -3.14 -4.14
N VAL A 867 4.61 -3.17 -4.37
CA VAL A 867 5.48 -4.28 -3.94
C VAL A 867 5.60 -4.35 -2.42
N PHE A 868 5.67 -3.20 -1.75
CA PHE A 868 5.75 -3.12 -0.29
C PHE A 868 4.51 -3.70 0.39
N LYS A 869 3.31 -3.41 -0.12
CA LYS A 869 2.04 -3.92 0.41
C LYS A 869 1.94 -5.44 0.34
N VAL A 870 2.46 -6.06 -0.74
CA VAL A 870 2.53 -7.52 -0.85
C VAL A 870 3.59 -8.07 0.10
N LYS A 871 4.77 -7.43 0.18
CA LYS A 871 5.85 -7.84 1.08
C LYS A 871 5.42 -7.84 2.54
N GLU A 872 4.72 -6.79 2.98
CA GLU A 872 4.23 -6.65 4.35
C GLU A 872 3.35 -7.82 4.78
N ARG A 873 2.52 -8.34 3.86
CA ARG A 873 1.62 -9.46 4.15
C ARG A 873 2.31 -10.83 4.24
N PHE A 874 3.53 -10.94 3.77
CA PHE A 874 4.33 -12.14 3.99
C PHE A 874 4.98 -12.19 5.36
N HIS A 875 5.08 -11.07 6.09
CA HIS A 875 5.72 -10.97 7.40
C HIS A 875 7.11 -11.63 7.42
N LEU A 876 7.96 -11.25 6.44
CA LEU A 876 9.27 -11.87 6.25
C LEU A 876 10.24 -11.59 7.40
N GLU A 877 9.96 -10.59 8.23
CA GLU A 877 10.67 -10.26 9.46
C GLU A 877 10.42 -11.25 10.60
N LEU A 878 9.30 -11.98 10.56
CA LEU A 878 8.97 -12.99 11.56
C LEU A 878 9.54 -14.36 11.17
N ASN A 879 9.91 -15.16 12.18
CA ASN A 879 10.19 -16.57 11.96
C ASN A 879 8.90 -17.31 11.53
N GLU A 880 9.01 -18.57 11.12
CA GLU A 880 7.88 -19.33 10.58
C GLU A 880 6.75 -19.53 11.62
N GLU A 881 7.12 -19.87 12.87
CA GLU A 881 6.15 -20.09 13.94
C GLU A 881 5.38 -18.81 14.30
N ASP A 882 6.09 -17.69 14.43
CA ASP A 882 5.47 -16.40 14.77
C ASP A 882 4.61 -15.87 13.64
N ALA A 883 4.99 -16.12 12.39
CA ALA A 883 4.19 -15.75 11.23
C ALA A 883 2.89 -16.57 11.15
N ILE A 884 2.95 -17.87 11.48
CA ILE A 884 1.76 -18.72 11.57
C ILE A 884 0.85 -18.28 12.73
N ARG A 885 1.40 -17.97 13.91
CA ARG A 885 0.62 -17.43 15.04
C ARG A 885 -0.03 -16.08 14.69
N HIS A 886 0.67 -15.27 13.91
CA HIS A 886 0.11 -14.00 13.44
C HIS A 886 -1.07 -14.23 12.47
N LEU A 887 -0.92 -15.15 11.51
CA LEU A 887 -2.01 -15.52 10.60
C LEU A 887 -3.23 -16.07 11.37
N ASP A 888 -2.99 -16.90 12.38
CA ASP A 888 -4.06 -17.46 13.22
C ASP A 888 -4.87 -16.38 13.92
N ARG A 889 -4.22 -15.37 14.49
CA ARG A 889 -4.91 -14.20 15.07
C ARG A 889 -5.74 -13.45 14.04
N ILE A 890 -5.21 -13.23 12.83
CA ILE A 890 -5.95 -12.58 11.75
C ILE A 890 -7.20 -13.38 11.36
N MET A 891 -7.12 -14.72 11.37
CA MET A 891 -8.27 -15.59 11.11
C MET A 891 -9.33 -15.47 12.20
N GLU A 892 -8.95 -15.42 13.46
CA GLU A 892 -9.85 -15.22 14.58
C GLU A 892 -10.49 -13.82 14.55
N ASP A 893 -9.73 -12.80 14.28
CA ASP A 893 -10.23 -11.41 14.14
C ASP A 893 -11.24 -11.29 12.99
N SER A 894 -11.04 -12.03 11.90
CA SER A 894 -11.96 -12.04 10.75
C SER A 894 -13.34 -12.60 11.11
N LEU A 895 -13.41 -13.64 11.95
CA LEU A 895 -14.67 -14.25 12.38
C LEU A 895 -15.36 -13.49 13.51
N ASN A 896 -14.58 -12.88 14.41
CA ASN A 896 -15.11 -12.18 15.60
C ASN A 896 -15.45 -10.70 15.32
N GLY A 897 -15.11 -10.17 14.15
CA GLY A 897 -15.43 -8.80 13.76
C GLY A 897 -16.94 -8.57 13.63
N ILE A 898 -17.50 -7.73 14.50
CA ILE A 898 -18.94 -7.36 14.48
C ILE A 898 -19.28 -6.51 13.23
N MET A 899 -18.32 -5.75 12.72
CA MET A 899 -18.54 -4.78 11.63
C MET A 899 -18.80 -5.39 10.24
N PRO A 900 -18.20 -6.50 9.80
CA PRO A 900 -18.48 -7.09 8.50
C PRO A 900 -19.96 -7.50 8.35
N VAL A 901 -20.55 -8.09 9.38
CA VAL A 901 -21.94 -8.58 9.37
C VAL A 901 -22.95 -7.42 9.23
N VAL A 902 -22.68 -6.29 9.86
CA VAL A 902 -23.55 -5.10 9.77
C VAL A 902 -23.45 -4.45 8.38
N ILE A 903 -22.26 -4.41 7.80
CA ILE A 903 -22.02 -3.80 6.48
C ILE A 903 -22.61 -4.69 5.36
N ASP A 904 -22.47 -6.01 5.43
CA ASP A 904 -23.04 -6.93 4.45
C ASP A 904 -24.59 -6.87 4.45
N ARG A 905 -25.20 -6.81 5.63
CA ARG A 905 -26.66 -6.60 5.73
C ARG A 905 -27.13 -5.23 5.20
N LEU A 906 -26.32 -4.18 5.38
CA LEU A 906 -26.61 -2.87 4.81
C LEU A 906 -26.48 -2.88 3.28
N HIS A 907 -25.50 -3.58 2.74
CA HIS A 907 -25.30 -3.75 1.30
C HIS A 907 -26.46 -4.52 0.66
N ASP A 908 -26.87 -5.65 1.26
CA ASP A 908 -28.03 -6.44 0.83
C ASP A 908 -29.32 -5.61 0.88
N PHE A 909 -29.47 -4.77 1.92
CA PHE A 909 -30.62 -3.87 2.05
C PHE A 909 -30.63 -2.80 0.93
N VAL A 910 -29.48 -2.19 0.61
CA VAL A 910 -29.37 -1.21 -0.48
C VAL A 910 -29.59 -1.84 -1.86
N GLN A 911 -29.17 -3.10 -2.07
CA GLN A 911 -29.43 -3.81 -3.31
C GLN A 911 -30.88 -4.24 -3.47
N ALA A 912 -31.58 -4.57 -2.39
CA ALA A 912 -32.99 -4.89 -2.42
C ALA A 912 -33.87 -3.68 -2.80
N PHE A 913 -33.36 -2.47 -2.68
CA PHE A 913 -34.02 -1.22 -3.09
C PHE A 913 -33.60 -0.67 -4.47
N ARG A 914 -32.64 -1.31 -5.13
CA ARG A 914 -32.25 -1.06 -6.53
C ARG A 914 -32.91 -2.10 -7.45
#